data_55e65a51a8170730fdc7a18c448a3fcf
#
_entry.id   55e65a51a8170730fdc7a18c448a3fcf
#
_cell.length_a   1.000
_cell.length_b   1.000
_cell.length_c   1.000
_cell.angle_alpha   90.00
_cell.angle_beta   90.00
_cell.angle_gamma   90.00
#
_symmetry.space_group_name_H-M   'P 1'
#
loop_
_entity.id
_entity.type
_entity.pdbx_description
1 polymer ?
#
loop_
_entity_poly.entity_id
_entity_poly.type
_entity_poly.pdbx_seq_one_letter_code
_entity_poly.pdbx_strand_id
1 'polypeptide(L)'
;MKTKYNKNKGSGKAWSTYTLNIKSVILFAFIIAVIQAPLQAQEQDTFSKPSWWFGVAAGANFNFYQGSTQQLNADLTVPAAFGDGFGVGLFLAPSIEYYRPGSLWGMMLQFGLDSRKGEFDETLSVCNCPMDLSTNLSYLTIEPSLRFAPFRNDFYLYAGPRLAFNMDKSFTYQLHPNPAFPEQVMLPEETGDFSEVKNTIISMQIGAGYDIPLSSQNNKTQFVLSPFVAFHPYFGQSPRSTETWNITTIRAGAVLKFGVGKNTSVEEEDVKVADPKVNFTVNAPANIPSERTVVETFPVINYVFFDLGSTEIPNRYVLLKKDEVKDFKEENVQLFTPANLSGRSERQMVVYYNILNILGDRMVKNPGTNIKLVGSSEKGTDDAKTMAESVKRYLTDVFAIDGSRITTEGRNKPKIPSEQPGATEELELLRQGDRRVSIESNSPALLIEFHSGPDAPLKPVKIVNVQEAPVESYVSFKNEGGADAFTSWTLEIEDDKGKKQNFGPYTQDVVTIPGKTIMGTRPEGVYNVKMTGITKEGLTVVKETSTKMILWTPSKNEEAMRFSVPFNFNDSESITMYNTYLTEVVTPKIPTGGKVIIHGHTDVIGDAAYNQKLSVARANDVHIIIKQALAKAGRTDVTFEVHGFGEEPNLSQFDNKHPEERFYNRTVIIDIIPHK
;
A
#
# COMPACT_ATOMS: atom_id res chain seq x y z
N MET A 1 -21.41 74.87 -33.30
CA MET A 1 -22.15 73.83 -34.01
C MET A 1 -21.74 72.50 -33.42
N LYS A 2 -22.62 71.86 -32.63
CA LYS A 2 -22.38 70.56 -31.98
C LYS A 2 -23.09 69.50 -32.81
N THR A 3 -22.33 68.62 -33.44
CA THR A 3 -22.86 67.42 -34.13
C THR A 3 -22.90 66.29 -33.19
N LYS A 4 -24.10 65.77 -32.91
CA LYS A 4 -24.34 64.53 -32.13
C LYS A 4 -24.08 63.34 -33.02
N TYR A 5 -23.19 62.46 -32.61
CA TYR A 5 -23.06 61.13 -33.17
C TYR A 5 -24.03 60.12 -32.44
N ASN A 6 -24.93 59.56 -33.21
CA ASN A 6 -25.89 58.59 -32.79
C ASN A 6 -25.17 57.21 -32.80
N LYS A 7 -25.01 56.51 -31.66
CA LYS A 7 -24.55 55.19 -31.57
C LYS A 7 -25.72 54.19 -31.77
N ASN A 8 -25.77 53.59 -32.90
CA ASN A 8 -26.60 52.40 -33.10
C ASN A 8 -26.16 51.27 -32.16
N LYS A 9 -27.07 50.80 -31.33
CA LYS A 9 -26.94 49.62 -30.49
C LYS A 9 -27.12 48.39 -31.37
N GLY A 10 -26.06 47.70 -31.69
CA GLY A 10 -26.12 46.29 -32.14
C GLY A 10 -26.60 45.42 -30.98
N SER A 11 -27.62 44.65 -31.22
CA SER A 11 -28.18 43.65 -30.32
C SER A 11 -27.21 42.47 -30.19
N GLY A 12 -26.23 42.57 -29.27
CA GLY A 12 -25.51 41.41 -28.79
C GLY A 12 -26.42 40.64 -27.84
N LYS A 13 -26.92 39.51 -28.24
CA LYS A 13 -27.47 38.52 -27.29
C LYS A 13 -26.37 38.17 -26.30
N ALA A 14 -26.58 38.55 -25.05
CA ALA A 14 -25.72 38.24 -23.94
C ALA A 14 -25.64 36.73 -23.79
N TRP A 15 -24.44 36.21 -23.69
CA TRP A 15 -24.14 34.89 -23.17
C TRP A 15 -24.81 34.74 -21.81
N SER A 16 -25.85 33.92 -21.74
CA SER A 16 -26.44 33.48 -20.48
C SER A 16 -25.43 32.50 -19.83
N THR A 17 -24.54 33.09 -19.06
CA THR A 17 -23.85 32.33 -18.02
C THR A 17 -24.91 31.79 -17.08
N TYR A 18 -25.21 30.49 -17.19
CA TYR A 18 -25.92 29.76 -16.16
C TYR A 18 -25.04 29.73 -14.91
N THR A 19 -25.05 30.84 -14.18
CA THR A 19 -24.57 30.82 -12.79
C THR A 19 -25.57 29.95 -12.03
N LEU A 20 -25.13 28.73 -11.75
CA LEU A 20 -25.82 27.84 -10.81
C LEU A 20 -26.06 28.69 -9.55
N ASN A 21 -27.33 28.95 -9.26
CA ASN A 21 -27.69 29.87 -8.19
C ASN A 21 -27.33 29.21 -6.88
N ILE A 22 -26.17 29.58 -6.30
CA ILE A 22 -25.62 29.04 -5.06
C ILE A 22 -26.67 28.95 -3.94
N LYS A 23 -27.67 29.87 -4.01
CA LYS A 23 -28.84 29.90 -3.10
C LYS A 23 -29.72 28.65 -3.26
N SER A 24 -29.86 28.10 -4.46
CA SER A 24 -30.64 26.85 -4.70
C SER A 24 -29.89 25.60 -4.20
N VAL A 25 -28.59 25.58 -4.29
CA VAL A 25 -27.75 24.48 -3.74
C VAL A 25 -27.72 24.55 -2.21
N ILE A 26 -27.67 25.75 -1.63
CA ILE A 26 -27.76 25.97 -0.17
C ILE A 26 -29.15 25.63 0.34
N LEU A 27 -30.21 25.93 -0.40
CA LEU A 27 -31.58 25.58 -0.02
C LEU A 27 -31.78 24.05 -0.03
N PHE A 28 -31.17 23.33 -0.97
CA PHE A 28 -31.22 21.86 -0.99
C PHE A 28 -30.42 21.23 0.15
N ALA A 29 -29.28 21.82 0.52
CA ALA A 29 -28.49 21.42 1.68
C ALA A 29 -29.20 21.73 3.01
N PHE A 30 -29.98 22.83 3.07
CA PHE A 30 -30.73 23.21 4.28
C PHE A 30 -31.98 22.34 4.51
N ILE A 31 -32.63 21.84 3.46
CA ILE A 31 -33.76 20.91 3.57
C ILE A 31 -33.29 19.55 4.13
N ILE A 32 -32.05 19.14 3.86
CA ILE A 32 -31.47 17.90 4.42
C ILE A 32 -31.14 18.05 5.92
N ALA A 33 -30.88 19.26 6.41
CA ALA A 33 -30.49 19.50 7.81
C ALA A 33 -31.66 19.60 8.80
N VAL A 34 -32.91 19.71 8.33
CA VAL A 34 -34.08 19.98 9.20
C VAL A 34 -34.88 18.73 9.58
N ILE A 35 -34.53 17.54 9.07
CA ILE A 35 -35.23 16.28 9.41
C ILE A 35 -34.41 15.46 10.43
N GLN A 36 -33.99 16.06 11.52
CA GLN A 36 -33.52 15.33 12.70
C GLN A 36 -34.32 15.75 13.93
N ALA A 37 -35.55 15.24 14.08
CA ALA A 37 -36.27 15.28 15.32
C ALA A 37 -36.15 13.88 16.01
N PRO A 38 -35.72 13.81 17.27
CA PRO A 38 -35.67 12.53 17.98
C PRO A 38 -37.07 12.08 18.40
N LEU A 39 -37.51 10.94 17.90
CA LEU A 39 -38.65 10.21 18.46
C LEU A 39 -38.13 9.29 19.55
N GLN A 40 -38.65 9.49 20.77
CA GLN A 40 -38.34 8.69 21.94
C GLN A 40 -38.93 7.27 21.85
N ALA A 41 -38.21 6.34 22.48
CA ALA A 41 -38.34 4.91 22.41
C ALA A 41 -39.58 4.31 23.14
N GLN A 42 -40.11 3.25 22.55
CA GLN A 42 -40.69 2.11 23.22
C GLN A 42 -39.89 0.87 22.86
N GLU A 43 -39.60 0.01 23.82
CA GLU A 43 -38.93 -1.29 23.65
C GLU A 43 -39.69 -2.13 22.63
N GLN A 44 -39.04 -2.41 21.52
CA GLN A 44 -39.49 -3.37 20.51
C GLN A 44 -38.29 -4.05 19.90
N ASP A 45 -38.47 -5.29 19.50
CA ASP A 45 -37.47 -6.15 18.84
C ASP A 45 -36.49 -5.37 18.01
N THR A 46 -35.20 -5.42 18.36
CA THR A 46 -34.15 -4.73 17.66
C THR A 46 -33.56 -5.63 16.56
N PHE A 47 -33.54 -5.13 15.34
CA PHE A 47 -32.89 -5.82 14.21
C PHE A 47 -31.57 -5.15 13.89
N SER A 48 -30.56 -5.94 13.51
CA SER A 48 -29.28 -5.40 13.04
C SER A 48 -29.42 -4.69 11.70
N LYS A 49 -28.56 -3.70 11.41
CA LYS A 49 -28.47 -3.07 10.09
C LYS A 49 -28.16 -4.15 9.03
N PRO A 50 -28.90 -4.21 7.90
CA PRO A 50 -28.64 -5.18 6.83
C PRO A 50 -27.22 -5.05 6.24
N SER A 51 -26.64 -6.18 5.82
CA SER A 51 -25.39 -6.17 5.05
C SER A 51 -25.64 -6.18 3.55
N TRP A 52 -26.79 -6.72 3.10
CA TRP A 52 -27.23 -6.74 1.72
C TRP A 52 -28.35 -5.74 1.51
N TRP A 53 -28.19 -4.91 0.49
CA TRP A 53 -29.16 -3.92 0.08
C TRP A 53 -29.52 -4.10 -1.39
N PHE A 54 -30.80 -4.08 -1.68
CA PHE A 54 -31.35 -4.15 -3.02
C PHE A 54 -32.16 -2.89 -3.28
N GLY A 55 -32.03 -2.32 -4.46
CA GLY A 55 -32.69 -1.05 -4.72
C GLY A 55 -32.82 -0.72 -6.21
N VAL A 56 -33.39 0.45 -6.43
CA VAL A 56 -33.49 1.06 -7.76
C VAL A 56 -32.93 2.47 -7.68
N ALA A 57 -31.95 2.75 -8.51
CA ALA A 57 -31.39 4.07 -8.74
C ALA A 57 -32.16 4.78 -9.84
N ALA A 58 -32.49 6.05 -9.64
CA ALA A 58 -33.01 6.92 -10.67
C ALA A 58 -32.31 8.29 -10.60
N GLY A 59 -32.03 8.89 -11.78
CA GLY A 59 -31.30 10.15 -11.82
C GLY A 59 -31.31 10.80 -13.18
N ALA A 60 -30.66 11.97 -13.25
CA ALA A 60 -30.40 12.71 -14.48
C ALA A 60 -28.90 12.72 -14.80
N ASN A 61 -28.57 12.52 -16.04
CA ASN A 61 -27.24 12.70 -16.60
C ASN A 61 -27.15 14.08 -17.25
N PHE A 62 -26.23 14.90 -16.80
CA PHE A 62 -25.85 16.16 -17.41
C PHE A 62 -24.66 15.88 -18.30
N ASN A 63 -24.89 15.82 -19.61
CA ASN A 63 -23.93 15.42 -20.61
C ASN A 63 -23.29 16.65 -21.25
N PHE A 64 -21.97 16.73 -21.20
CA PHE A 64 -21.18 17.79 -21.81
C PHE A 64 -20.39 17.19 -22.95
N TYR A 65 -20.72 17.59 -24.17
CA TYR A 65 -20.07 17.16 -25.39
C TYR A 65 -18.89 18.06 -25.68
N GLN A 66 -17.78 17.50 -26.13
CA GLN A 66 -16.58 18.21 -26.54
C GLN A 66 -15.91 17.52 -27.71
N GLY A 67 -15.13 18.25 -28.48
CA GLY A 67 -14.43 17.75 -29.66
C GLY A 67 -15.13 18.16 -30.93
N SER A 68 -15.09 17.33 -31.98
CA SER A 68 -15.69 17.65 -33.27
C SER A 68 -16.39 16.44 -33.90
N THR A 69 -17.54 16.71 -34.54
CA THR A 69 -18.24 15.75 -35.39
C THR A 69 -18.78 16.46 -36.64
N GLN A 70 -18.50 15.95 -37.82
CA GLN A 70 -18.87 16.51 -39.10
C GLN A 70 -19.51 15.47 -40.04
N GLN A 71 -18.94 14.29 -40.08
CA GLN A 71 -19.52 13.16 -40.84
C GLN A 71 -20.52 12.45 -39.95
N LEU A 72 -21.84 12.67 -40.16
CA LEU A 72 -22.86 12.07 -39.32
C LEU A 72 -23.06 10.60 -39.62
N ASN A 73 -23.17 10.27 -40.94
CA ASN A 73 -23.23 8.86 -41.40
C ASN A 73 -22.49 8.68 -42.74
N ALA A 74 -22.67 7.56 -43.39
CA ALA A 74 -21.98 7.27 -44.67
C ALA A 74 -22.34 8.24 -45.79
N ASP A 75 -23.56 8.77 -45.76
CA ASP A 75 -24.12 9.57 -46.84
C ASP A 75 -24.20 11.07 -46.51
N LEU A 76 -24.16 11.43 -45.24
CA LEU A 76 -24.32 12.80 -44.76
C LEU A 76 -23.04 13.32 -44.04
N THR A 77 -22.40 14.25 -44.74
CA THR A 77 -21.31 15.09 -44.15
C THR A 77 -21.80 16.55 -44.14
N VAL A 78 -21.89 17.13 -42.94
CA VAL A 78 -22.37 18.49 -42.76
C VAL A 78 -21.32 19.54 -43.17
N PRO A 79 -21.76 20.74 -43.64
CA PRO A 79 -20.83 21.73 -44.17
C PRO A 79 -19.78 22.28 -43.21
N ALA A 80 -20.05 22.27 -41.90
CA ALA A 80 -19.09 22.63 -40.84
C ALA A 80 -19.23 21.69 -39.65
N ALA A 81 -18.13 21.44 -38.95
CA ALA A 81 -18.12 20.50 -37.81
C ALA A 81 -18.84 21.13 -36.59
N PHE A 82 -19.65 20.33 -35.94
CA PHE A 82 -20.19 20.66 -34.62
C PHE A 82 -19.09 20.42 -33.57
N GLY A 83 -19.02 21.29 -32.56
CA GLY A 83 -18.04 21.30 -31.50
C GLY A 83 -18.63 20.89 -30.17
N ASP A 84 -18.83 21.82 -29.29
CA ASP A 84 -19.38 21.63 -27.95
C ASP A 84 -20.90 21.40 -27.99
N GLY A 85 -21.44 20.81 -26.94
CA GLY A 85 -22.87 20.60 -26.80
C GLY A 85 -23.22 20.21 -25.36
N PHE A 86 -24.52 20.26 -25.07
CA PHE A 86 -25.05 19.92 -23.76
C PHE A 86 -26.37 19.19 -23.87
N GLY A 87 -26.63 18.32 -22.91
CA GLY A 87 -27.94 17.69 -22.81
C GLY A 87 -28.21 17.04 -21.48
N VAL A 88 -29.48 16.73 -21.27
CA VAL A 88 -29.93 16.05 -20.06
C VAL A 88 -30.59 14.72 -20.46
N GLY A 89 -30.03 13.62 -19.98
CA GLY A 89 -30.54 12.27 -20.16
C GLY A 89 -31.07 11.67 -18.86
N LEU A 90 -31.85 10.60 -19.00
CA LEU A 90 -32.33 9.83 -17.84
C LEU A 90 -31.39 8.67 -17.52
N PHE A 91 -31.30 8.35 -16.24
CA PHE A 91 -30.64 7.15 -15.71
C PHE A 91 -31.62 6.36 -14.85
N LEU A 92 -31.71 5.06 -15.09
CA LEU A 92 -32.50 4.13 -14.29
C LEU A 92 -31.76 2.81 -14.16
N ALA A 93 -31.53 2.34 -12.92
CA ALA A 93 -30.77 1.12 -12.69
C ALA A 93 -31.21 0.35 -11.45
N PRO A 94 -31.55 -0.95 -11.52
CA PRO A 94 -31.49 -1.81 -10.36
C PRO A 94 -30.07 -1.81 -9.78
N SER A 95 -30.01 -1.85 -8.45
CA SER A 95 -28.77 -1.75 -7.67
C SER A 95 -28.72 -2.83 -6.59
N ILE A 96 -27.55 -3.42 -6.44
CA ILE A 96 -27.24 -4.37 -5.37
C ILE A 96 -26.01 -3.84 -4.66
N GLU A 97 -26.09 -3.72 -3.32
CA GLU A 97 -24.97 -3.30 -2.50
C GLU A 97 -24.70 -4.31 -1.39
N TYR A 98 -23.43 -4.52 -1.11
CA TYR A 98 -22.99 -5.32 0.02
C TYR A 98 -21.95 -4.56 0.83
N TYR A 99 -22.24 -4.33 2.10
CA TYR A 99 -21.28 -3.84 3.09
C TYR A 99 -21.70 -4.28 4.50
N ARG A 100 -20.72 -4.63 5.31
CA ARG A 100 -21.00 -4.92 6.73
C ARG A 100 -21.24 -3.61 7.49
N PRO A 101 -22.21 -3.54 8.40
CA PRO A 101 -22.41 -2.37 9.25
C PRO A 101 -21.10 -1.96 9.95
N GLY A 102 -20.75 -0.67 9.89
CA GLY A 102 -19.52 -0.14 10.47
C GLY A 102 -18.23 -0.46 9.70
N SER A 103 -18.28 -1.16 8.55
CA SER A 103 -17.11 -1.39 7.72
C SER A 103 -16.75 -0.16 6.89
N LEU A 104 -15.46 0.01 6.60
CA LEU A 104 -14.97 1.03 5.67
C LEU A 104 -15.30 0.69 4.22
N TRP A 105 -15.33 -0.59 3.87
CA TRP A 105 -15.43 -1.06 2.49
C TRP A 105 -16.70 -1.81 2.21
N GLY A 106 -17.21 -1.67 0.99
CA GLY A 106 -18.34 -2.39 0.44
C GLY A 106 -18.22 -2.50 -1.07
N MET A 107 -19.19 -3.17 -1.68
CA MET A 107 -19.31 -3.34 -3.12
C MET A 107 -20.69 -2.87 -3.58
N MET A 108 -20.76 -2.29 -4.77
CA MET A 108 -21.98 -1.89 -5.44
C MET A 108 -21.98 -2.43 -6.86
N LEU A 109 -23.13 -2.86 -7.33
CA LEU A 109 -23.34 -3.26 -8.71
C LEU A 109 -24.64 -2.64 -9.22
N GLN A 110 -24.56 -1.92 -10.32
CA GLN A 110 -25.71 -1.32 -10.99
C GLN A 110 -25.81 -1.81 -12.43
N PHE A 111 -27.05 -2.04 -12.89
CA PHE A 111 -27.37 -2.37 -14.27
C PHE A 111 -28.27 -1.25 -14.80
N GLY A 112 -27.74 -0.35 -15.63
CA GLY A 112 -28.40 0.91 -15.94
C GLY A 112 -28.87 1.05 -17.39
N LEU A 113 -30.02 1.68 -17.54
CA LEU A 113 -30.40 2.39 -18.77
C LEU A 113 -29.86 3.81 -18.64
N ASP A 114 -28.91 4.16 -19.51
CA ASP A 114 -28.09 5.36 -19.40
C ASP A 114 -28.25 6.21 -20.67
N SER A 115 -29.05 7.27 -20.61
CA SER A 115 -29.25 8.19 -21.73
C SER A 115 -28.16 9.24 -21.75
N ARG A 116 -27.49 9.34 -22.88
CA ARG A 116 -26.50 10.39 -23.20
C ARG A 116 -27.07 11.37 -24.23
N LYS A 117 -28.37 11.63 -24.16
CA LYS A 117 -29.02 12.62 -25.04
C LYS A 117 -28.36 14.00 -24.90
N GLY A 118 -28.28 14.72 -26.02
CA GLY A 118 -27.75 16.09 -26.02
C GLY A 118 -28.00 16.82 -27.34
N GLU A 119 -27.74 18.12 -27.31
CA GLU A 119 -27.81 19.05 -28.42
C GLU A 119 -26.47 19.75 -28.54
N PHE A 120 -25.97 19.92 -29.75
CA PHE A 120 -24.75 20.65 -30.01
C PHE A 120 -25.05 22.15 -30.12
N ASP A 121 -24.07 22.97 -29.80
CA ASP A 121 -24.18 24.40 -29.98
C ASP A 121 -24.37 24.75 -31.47
N GLU A 122 -25.24 25.73 -31.74
CA GLU A 122 -25.53 26.21 -33.09
C GLU A 122 -24.24 26.55 -33.85
N THR A 123 -24.08 25.96 -35.00
CA THR A 123 -22.90 26.14 -35.85
C THR A 123 -23.33 26.76 -37.19
N LEU A 124 -22.54 27.69 -37.71
CA LEU A 124 -22.81 28.31 -39.01
C LEU A 124 -22.09 27.58 -40.14
N SER A 125 -22.83 27.24 -41.18
CA SER A 125 -22.26 26.74 -42.43
C SER A 125 -21.54 27.84 -43.23
N VAL A 126 -20.86 27.45 -44.31
CA VAL A 126 -20.18 28.40 -45.23
C VAL A 126 -21.12 29.43 -45.87
N CYS A 127 -22.44 29.14 -45.92
CA CYS A 127 -23.46 30.10 -46.41
C CYS A 127 -24.00 31.04 -45.28
N ASN A 128 -23.39 31.03 -44.09
CA ASN A 128 -23.92 31.67 -42.87
C ASN A 128 -25.34 31.15 -42.51
N CYS A 129 -25.64 29.93 -42.89
CA CYS A 129 -26.88 29.24 -42.58
C CYS A 129 -26.71 28.54 -41.22
N PRO A 130 -27.52 28.79 -40.16
CA PRO A 130 -27.47 28.10 -38.92
C PRO A 130 -27.74 26.59 -39.08
N MET A 131 -27.02 25.78 -38.29
CA MET A 131 -27.20 24.35 -38.27
C MET A 131 -27.40 23.89 -36.85
N ASP A 132 -28.37 23.03 -36.62
CA ASP A 132 -28.64 22.37 -35.37
C ASP A 132 -28.40 20.86 -35.47
N LEU A 133 -27.83 20.26 -34.41
CA LEU A 133 -27.62 18.84 -34.30
C LEU A 133 -28.02 18.35 -32.91
N SER A 134 -28.89 17.37 -32.84
CA SER A 134 -29.21 16.68 -31.61
C SER A 134 -28.89 15.19 -31.70
N THR A 135 -28.64 14.58 -30.57
CA THR A 135 -28.31 13.13 -30.46
C THR A 135 -29.11 12.46 -29.37
N ASN A 136 -29.54 11.22 -29.62
CA ASN A 136 -30.23 10.35 -28.67
C ASN A 136 -29.40 9.14 -28.26
N LEU A 137 -28.10 9.26 -28.15
CA LEU A 137 -27.24 8.17 -27.68
C LEU A 137 -27.76 7.59 -26.36
N SER A 138 -27.93 6.28 -26.31
CA SER A 138 -28.30 5.57 -25.10
C SER A 138 -27.56 4.24 -24.96
N TYR A 139 -27.38 3.82 -23.70
CA TYR A 139 -26.60 2.64 -23.39
C TYR A 139 -27.28 1.79 -22.32
N LEU A 140 -27.10 0.47 -22.42
CA LEU A 140 -27.24 -0.44 -21.31
C LEU A 140 -25.88 -0.53 -20.58
N THR A 141 -25.83 -0.27 -19.26
CA THR A 141 -24.59 -0.25 -18.52
C THR A 141 -24.51 -1.30 -17.44
N ILE A 142 -23.28 -1.78 -17.19
CA ILE A 142 -22.92 -2.60 -16.02
C ILE A 142 -21.83 -1.82 -15.27
N GLU A 143 -22.13 -1.44 -14.03
CA GLU A 143 -21.30 -0.52 -13.24
C GLU A 143 -20.93 -1.14 -11.89
N PRO A 144 -19.95 -2.08 -11.83
CA PRO A 144 -19.40 -2.55 -10.56
C PRO A 144 -18.54 -1.45 -9.94
N SER A 145 -18.70 -1.24 -8.64
CA SER A 145 -17.97 -0.19 -7.90
C SER A 145 -17.58 -0.66 -6.51
N LEU A 146 -16.41 -0.21 -6.05
CA LEU A 146 -16.02 -0.26 -4.66
C LEU A 146 -16.67 0.91 -3.93
N ARG A 147 -17.30 0.62 -2.80
CA ARG A 147 -17.85 1.60 -1.86
C ARG A 147 -16.87 1.80 -0.71
N PHE A 148 -16.60 3.05 -0.36
CA PHE A 148 -15.71 3.43 0.72
C PHE A 148 -16.42 4.43 1.65
N ALA A 149 -16.58 4.09 2.93
CA ALA A 149 -17.21 4.93 3.95
C ALA A 149 -16.13 5.43 4.94
N PRO A 150 -15.42 6.53 4.66
CA PRO A 150 -14.25 6.98 5.41
C PRO A 150 -14.54 7.25 6.89
N PHE A 151 -15.74 7.69 7.20
CA PHE A 151 -16.15 8.03 8.57
C PHE A 151 -16.94 6.91 9.26
N ARG A 152 -17.06 5.72 8.63
CA ARG A 152 -17.90 4.60 9.10
C ARG A 152 -19.34 5.00 9.43
N ASN A 153 -19.82 6.06 8.79
CA ASN A 153 -21.18 6.57 8.90
C ASN A 153 -21.95 6.37 7.58
N ASP A 154 -23.04 7.08 7.39
CA ASP A 154 -23.91 6.97 6.23
C ASP A 154 -23.37 7.65 4.97
N PHE A 155 -22.30 8.46 5.07
CA PHE A 155 -21.60 9.04 3.92
C PHE A 155 -20.67 8.01 3.28
N TYR A 156 -20.67 7.93 1.95
CA TYR A 156 -19.78 7.04 1.22
C TYR A 156 -19.32 7.64 -0.11
N LEU A 157 -18.13 7.24 -0.49
CA LEU A 157 -17.57 7.42 -1.83
C LEU A 157 -17.64 6.10 -2.58
N TYR A 158 -17.67 6.15 -3.90
CA TYR A 158 -17.57 4.95 -4.71
C TYR A 158 -16.84 5.23 -6.02
N ALA A 159 -16.16 4.22 -6.53
CA ALA A 159 -15.49 4.28 -7.82
C ALA A 159 -15.46 2.88 -8.45
N GLY A 160 -15.51 2.85 -9.77
CA GLY A 160 -15.46 1.59 -10.51
C GLY A 160 -15.49 1.76 -12.02
N PRO A 161 -15.23 0.66 -12.76
CA PRO A 161 -15.38 0.65 -14.19
C PRO A 161 -16.86 0.72 -14.59
N ARG A 162 -17.08 1.26 -15.78
CA ARG A 162 -18.38 1.31 -16.44
C ARG A 162 -18.26 0.65 -17.81
N LEU A 163 -19.00 -0.43 -18.00
CA LEU A 163 -19.17 -1.12 -19.27
C LEU A 163 -20.49 -0.66 -19.86
N ALA A 164 -20.48 -0.08 -21.06
CA ALA A 164 -21.67 0.49 -21.71
C ALA A 164 -21.85 -0.10 -23.10
N PHE A 165 -23.01 -0.68 -23.33
CA PHE A 165 -23.41 -1.28 -24.60
C PHE A 165 -24.39 -0.34 -25.29
N ASN A 166 -24.08 0.09 -26.52
CA ASN A 166 -24.92 1.02 -27.26
C ASN A 166 -26.28 0.41 -27.61
N MET A 167 -27.34 1.17 -27.37
CA MET A 167 -28.73 0.80 -27.68
C MET A 167 -29.34 1.74 -28.73
N ASP A 168 -29.03 3.02 -28.68
CA ASP A 168 -29.52 4.02 -29.61
C ASP A 168 -28.36 4.94 -30.01
N LYS A 169 -28.31 5.31 -31.27
CA LYS A 169 -27.27 6.13 -31.88
C LYS A 169 -27.84 7.14 -32.88
N SER A 170 -29.13 7.46 -32.75
CA SER A 170 -29.84 8.33 -33.68
C SER A 170 -29.45 9.80 -33.52
N PHE A 171 -29.52 10.53 -34.61
CA PHE A 171 -29.37 11.98 -34.67
C PHE A 171 -30.52 12.64 -35.38
N THR A 172 -30.71 13.94 -35.12
CA THR A 172 -31.54 14.84 -35.89
C THR A 172 -30.71 16.06 -36.27
N TYR A 173 -30.65 16.36 -37.56
CA TYR A 173 -29.90 17.47 -38.12
C TYR A 173 -30.84 18.40 -38.85
N GLN A 174 -30.70 19.73 -38.64
CA GLN A 174 -31.48 20.76 -39.30
C GLN A 174 -30.58 21.84 -39.86
N LEU A 175 -30.73 22.14 -41.14
CA LEU A 175 -30.12 23.32 -41.78
C LEU A 175 -31.15 24.42 -41.90
N HIS A 176 -30.93 25.54 -41.30
CA HIS A 176 -31.81 26.69 -41.35
C HIS A 176 -31.45 27.63 -42.53
N PRO A 177 -32.41 28.39 -43.05
CA PRO A 177 -32.16 29.46 -44.03
C PRO A 177 -31.18 30.51 -43.49
N ASN A 178 -30.39 31.13 -44.39
CA ASN A 178 -29.57 32.26 -44.01
C ASN A 178 -30.46 33.41 -43.51
N PRO A 179 -30.21 33.92 -42.28
CA PRO A 179 -30.99 35.01 -41.70
C PRO A 179 -31.06 36.28 -42.58
N ALA A 180 -30.07 36.48 -43.46
CA ALA A 180 -30.06 37.60 -44.43
C ALA A 180 -31.01 37.39 -45.62
N PHE A 181 -31.51 36.16 -45.81
CA PHE A 181 -32.42 35.76 -46.91
C PHE A 181 -33.63 34.97 -46.39
N PRO A 182 -34.54 35.62 -45.63
CA PRO A 182 -35.62 34.94 -44.92
C PRO A 182 -36.67 34.30 -45.84
N GLU A 183 -36.62 34.56 -47.14
CA GLU A 183 -37.53 33.99 -48.15
C GLU A 183 -37.08 32.59 -48.62
N GLN A 184 -35.90 32.12 -48.17
CA GLN A 184 -35.45 30.77 -48.49
C GLN A 184 -36.35 29.73 -47.81
N VAL A 185 -36.68 28.67 -48.57
CA VAL A 185 -37.47 27.58 -48.02
C VAL A 185 -36.62 26.76 -47.04
N MET A 186 -37.16 26.54 -45.87
CA MET A 186 -36.54 25.67 -44.86
C MET A 186 -36.50 24.22 -45.40
N LEU A 187 -35.32 23.59 -45.31
CA LEU A 187 -35.17 22.19 -45.66
C LEU A 187 -35.78 21.31 -44.55
N PRO A 188 -36.32 20.11 -44.90
CA PRO A 188 -36.80 19.20 -43.87
C PRO A 188 -35.67 18.73 -42.95
N GLU A 189 -36.01 18.39 -41.69
CA GLU A 189 -35.09 17.77 -40.78
C GLU A 189 -34.58 16.42 -41.34
N GLU A 190 -33.27 16.22 -41.22
CA GLU A 190 -32.66 14.93 -41.57
C GLU A 190 -32.40 14.13 -40.28
N THR A 191 -32.96 12.93 -40.24
CA THR A 191 -32.81 11.98 -39.14
C THR A 191 -32.10 10.73 -39.62
N GLY A 192 -31.27 10.15 -38.77
CA GLY A 192 -30.55 8.94 -39.09
C GLY A 192 -29.71 8.43 -37.92
N ASP A 193 -28.97 7.37 -38.20
CA ASP A 193 -28.03 6.80 -37.23
C ASP A 193 -26.59 7.29 -37.51
N PHE A 194 -25.88 7.64 -36.48
CA PHE A 194 -24.43 7.92 -36.60
C PHE A 194 -23.68 6.67 -37.07
N SER A 195 -22.78 6.86 -38.05
CA SER A 195 -21.85 5.82 -38.47
C SER A 195 -20.69 5.64 -37.46
N GLU A 196 -19.98 4.51 -37.53
CA GLU A 196 -18.78 4.21 -36.74
C GLU A 196 -18.98 4.36 -35.22
N VAL A 197 -20.20 4.16 -34.70
CA VAL A 197 -20.47 4.15 -33.27
C VAL A 197 -19.95 2.88 -32.64
N LYS A 198 -19.22 3.01 -31.56
CA LYS A 198 -18.70 1.87 -30.79
C LYS A 198 -19.84 1.12 -30.11
N ASN A 199 -19.97 -0.16 -30.40
CA ASN A 199 -20.96 -1.02 -29.77
C ASN A 199 -20.75 -1.13 -28.24
N THR A 200 -19.49 -1.06 -27.79
CA THR A 200 -19.13 -1.16 -26.38
C THR A 200 -18.14 -0.06 -26.00
N ILE A 201 -18.42 0.62 -24.91
CA ILE A 201 -17.56 1.64 -24.32
C ILE A 201 -17.14 1.17 -22.92
N ILE A 202 -15.84 1.24 -22.64
CA ILE A 202 -15.28 0.97 -21.32
C ILE A 202 -14.75 2.30 -20.77
N SER A 203 -15.31 2.74 -19.66
CA SER A 203 -14.97 3.98 -18.98
C SER A 203 -14.96 3.76 -17.46
N MET A 204 -14.93 4.84 -16.69
CA MET A 204 -15.00 4.76 -15.23
C MET A 204 -16.00 5.76 -14.66
N GLN A 205 -16.40 5.52 -13.42
CA GLN A 205 -17.16 6.46 -12.62
C GLN A 205 -16.53 6.67 -11.24
N ILE A 206 -16.72 7.85 -10.71
CA ILE A 206 -16.38 8.22 -9.33
C ILE A 206 -17.58 8.98 -8.78
N GLY A 207 -18.05 8.61 -7.57
CA GLY A 207 -19.21 9.27 -7.01
C GLY A 207 -19.19 9.32 -5.49
N ALA A 208 -20.15 10.07 -4.95
CA ALA A 208 -20.43 10.16 -3.53
C ALA A 208 -21.93 10.00 -3.28
N GLY A 209 -22.27 9.44 -2.15
CA GLY A 209 -23.66 9.29 -1.72
C GLY A 209 -23.81 9.36 -0.20
N TYR A 210 -25.04 9.48 0.24
CA TYR A 210 -25.40 9.55 1.65
C TYR A 210 -26.65 8.71 1.93
N ASP A 211 -26.56 7.77 2.88
CA ASP A 211 -27.65 6.87 3.26
C ASP A 211 -28.58 7.52 4.28
N ILE A 212 -29.81 7.85 3.90
CA ILE A 212 -30.85 8.42 4.76
C ILE A 212 -31.81 7.29 5.15
N PRO A 213 -31.84 6.84 6.42
CA PRO A 213 -32.77 5.83 6.87
C PRO A 213 -34.23 6.35 6.76
N LEU A 214 -35.09 5.61 6.07
CA LEU A 214 -36.55 5.90 5.97
C LEU A 214 -37.38 5.08 6.96
N SER A 215 -36.80 4.05 7.55
CA SER A 215 -37.45 3.18 8.52
C SER A 215 -36.63 3.11 9.82
N SER A 216 -37.28 2.75 10.93
CA SER A 216 -36.59 2.47 12.17
C SER A 216 -35.63 1.28 12.01
N GLN A 217 -34.46 1.35 12.68
CA GLN A 217 -33.52 0.23 12.77
C GLN A 217 -34.13 -0.99 13.48
N ASN A 218 -35.24 -0.79 14.20
CA ASN A 218 -35.98 -1.87 14.88
C ASN A 218 -36.86 -2.68 13.92
N ASN A 219 -36.99 -2.29 12.64
CA ASN A 219 -37.77 -3.02 11.67
C ASN A 219 -36.95 -4.14 11.02
N LYS A 220 -37.57 -5.31 10.83
CA LYS A 220 -36.95 -6.44 10.10
C LYS A 220 -36.55 -6.05 8.68
N THR A 221 -37.43 -5.36 7.96
CA THR A 221 -37.13 -4.81 6.65
C THR A 221 -36.85 -3.32 6.80
N GLN A 222 -35.67 -2.90 6.46
CA GLN A 222 -35.22 -1.52 6.54
C GLN A 222 -35.16 -0.89 5.16
N PHE A 223 -35.57 0.37 5.08
CA PHE A 223 -35.56 1.17 3.85
C PHE A 223 -34.61 2.36 4.01
N VAL A 224 -33.89 2.65 2.94
CA VAL A 224 -32.92 3.75 2.88
C VAL A 224 -33.11 4.49 1.56
N LEU A 225 -33.10 5.82 1.61
CA LEU A 225 -32.98 6.69 0.45
C LEU A 225 -31.53 7.20 0.38
N SER A 226 -30.86 6.96 -0.75
CA SER A 226 -29.45 7.37 -0.92
C SER A 226 -29.34 8.36 -2.08
N PRO A 227 -29.42 9.68 -1.85
CA PRO A 227 -29.00 10.65 -2.83
C PRO A 227 -27.52 10.47 -3.19
N PHE A 228 -27.22 10.61 -4.48
CA PHE A 228 -25.86 10.46 -4.97
C PHE A 228 -25.54 11.45 -6.10
N VAL A 229 -24.23 11.72 -6.26
CA VAL A 229 -23.66 12.39 -7.41
C VAL A 229 -22.50 11.53 -7.93
N ALA A 230 -22.43 11.34 -9.25
CA ALA A 230 -21.33 10.65 -9.90
C ALA A 230 -20.74 11.50 -11.03
N PHE A 231 -19.45 11.38 -11.21
CA PHE A 231 -18.68 11.99 -12.28
C PHE A 231 -18.15 10.89 -13.22
N HIS A 232 -18.43 11.05 -14.50
CA HIS A 232 -17.93 10.20 -15.56
C HIS A 232 -16.99 11.05 -16.43
N PRO A 233 -15.67 10.92 -16.28
CA PRO A 233 -14.70 11.69 -17.04
C PRO A 233 -14.72 11.31 -18.53
N TYR A 234 -14.26 12.22 -19.38
CA TYR A 234 -14.29 12.08 -20.85
C TYR A 234 -13.47 10.90 -21.39
N PHE A 235 -12.43 10.49 -20.70
CA PHE A 235 -11.56 9.41 -21.17
C PHE A 235 -12.29 8.08 -21.18
N GLY A 236 -12.16 7.37 -22.31
CA GLY A 236 -12.90 6.15 -22.57
C GLY A 236 -14.36 6.39 -23.00
N GLN A 237 -14.84 7.64 -23.09
CA GLN A 237 -16.22 7.95 -23.43
C GLN A 237 -16.41 8.56 -24.85
N SER A 238 -15.47 8.36 -25.76
CA SER A 238 -15.67 8.70 -27.18
C SER A 238 -16.67 7.72 -27.82
N PRO A 239 -17.87 8.17 -28.23
CA PRO A 239 -18.92 7.27 -28.71
C PRO A 239 -18.62 6.69 -30.09
N ARG A 240 -17.74 7.35 -30.88
CA ARG A 240 -17.38 6.94 -32.23
C ARG A 240 -15.92 6.54 -32.34
N SER A 241 -15.59 5.76 -33.35
CA SER A 241 -14.20 5.42 -33.69
C SER A 241 -13.56 6.45 -34.63
N THR A 242 -14.36 7.23 -35.29
CA THR A 242 -13.98 8.36 -36.13
C THR A 242 -14.21 9.69 -35.38
N GLU A 243 -13.46 10.72 -35.73
CA GLU A 243 -13.51 12.08 -35.16
C GLU A 243 -13.13 12.14 -33.65
N THR A 244 -13.19 13.33 -33.07
CA THR A 244 -12.62 13.56 -31.71
C THR A 244 -13.68 13.78 -30.64
N TRP A 245 -14.96 13.65 -30.99
CA TRP A 245 -16.04 13.91 -30.06
C TRP A 245 -16.00 12.97 -28.84
N ASN A 246 -16.20 13.50 -27.66
CA ASN A 246 -16.30 12.74 -26.38
C ASN A 246 -17.38 13.36 -25.47
N ILE A 247 -17.71 12.63 -24.39
CA ILE A 247 -18.79 13.02 -23.48
C ILE A 247 -18.25 12.98 -22.04
N THR A 248 -18.31 14.11 -21.35
CA THR A 248 -18.16 14.16 -19.88
C THR A 248 -19.56 14.20 -19.27
N THR A 249 -19.82 13.41 -18.22
CA THR A 249 -21.15 13.40 -17.61
C THR A 249 -21.06 13.59 -16.10
N ILE A 250 -21.94 14.46 -15.59
CA ILE A 250 -22.28 14.53 -14.17
C ILE A 250 -23.66 13.89 -14.01
N ARG A 251 -23.76 12.86 -13.18
CA ARG A 251 -25.01 12.18 -12.84
C ARG A 251 -25.44 12.55 -11.44
N ALA A 252 -26.67 13.00 -11.26
CA ALA A 252 -27.26 13.24 -9.95
C ALA A 252 -28.59 12.47 -9.82
N GLY A 253 -28.81 11.86 -8.68
CA GLY A 253 -29.99 11.04 -8.46
C GLY A 253 -30.15 10.52 -7.07
N ALA A 254 -31.02 9.52 -6.88
CA ALA A 254 -31.17 8.81 -5.63
C ALA A 254 -31.42 7.32 -5.86
N VAL A 255 -31.01 6.51 -4.91
CA VAL A 255 -31.30 5.08 -4.83
C VAL A 255 -32.29 4.85 -3.70
N LEU A 256 -33.42 4.24 -3.99
CA LEU A 256 -34.29 3.70 -2.95
C LEU A 256 -33.86 2.25 -2.71
N LYS A 257 -33.37 1.97 -1.50
CA LYS A 257 -32.83 0.67 -1.09
C LYS A 257 -33.66 0.03 0.00
N PHE A 258 -33.72 -1.30 0.00
CA PHE A 258 -34.25 -2.09 1.12
C PHE A 258 -33.29 -3.22 1.45
N GLY A 259 -33.28 -3.60 2.73
CA GLY A 259 -32.50 -4.73 3.24
C GLY A 259 -33.21 -5.40 4.38
N VAL A 260 -32.85 -6.65 4.67
CA VAL A 260 -33.44 -7.42 5.77
C VAL A 260 -32.41 -7.56 6.88
N GLY A 261 -32.72 -6.96 8.03
CA GLY A 261 -31.94 -7.07 9.27
C GLY A 261 -32.12 -8.46 9.92
N LYS A 262 -31.11 -8.89 10.65
CA LYS A 262 -31.23 -10.07 11.51
C LYS A 262 -31.87 -9.65 12.84
N ASN A 263 -32.78 -10.48 13.37
CA ASN A 263 -33.40 -10.25 14.68
C ASN A 263 -32.33 -10.26 15.78
N THR A 264 -32.30 -9.22 16.61
CA THR A 264 -31.41 -9.06 17.76
C THR A 264 -32.17 -9.07 19.09
N SER A 265 -33.49 -9.38 19.08
CA SER A 265 -34.21 -9.56 20.33
C SER A 265 -33.67 -10.80 21.04
N VAL A 266 -33.16 -10.59 22.24
CA VAL A 266 -32.78 -11.63 23.18
C VAL A 266 -34.07 -12.10 23.86
N GLU A 267 -34.60 -13.27 23.46
CA GLU A 267 -35.32 -14.09 24.42
C GLU A 267 -34.32 -14.46 25.52
N GLU A 268 -34.62 -14.17 26.77
CA GLU A 268 -34.00 -14.78 27.96
C GLU A 268 -34.36 -16.27 28.02
N GLU A 269 -33.97 -17.04 27.02
CA GLU A 269 -33.55 -18.42 27.22
C GLU A 269 -32.06 -18.34 27.58
N ASP A 270 -31.61 -19.21 28.51
CA ASP A 270 -30.19 -19.46 28.77
C ASP A 270 -29.43 -19.61 27.44
N VAL A 271 -29.11 -18.47 26.83
CA VAL A 271 -28.26 -18.41 25.63
C VAL A 271 -26.89 -18.77 26.18
N LYS A 272 -26.53 -20.03 26.03
CA LYS A 272 -25.13 -20.39 25.82
C LYS A 272 -24.66 -19.47 24.69
N VAL A 273 -24.01 -18.37 25.08
CA VAL A 273 -23.29 -17.49 24.16
C VAL A 273 -22.45 -18.42 23.30
N ALA A 274 -22.78 -18.48 22.02
CA ALA A 274 -21.99 -19.31 21.10
C ALA A 274 -20.59 -18.73 21.18
N ASP A 275 -19.72 -19.48 21.87
CA ASP A 275 -18.31 -19.17 22.01
C ASP A 275 -17.79 -18.84 20.59
N PRO A 276 -17.33 -17.62 20.28
CA PRO A 276 -16.87 -17.30 18.94
C PRO A 276 -15.91 -18.42 18.55
N LYS A 277 -16.05 -18.95 17.34
CA LYS A 277 -15.21 -20.08 16.87
C LYS A 277 -13.75 -19.62 16.74
N VAL A 278 -13.16 -19.33 17.88
CA VAL A 278 -11.77 -18.97 18.03
C VAL A 278 -11.03 -20.21 18.51
N ASN A 279 -10.04 -20.62 17.75
CA ASN A 279 -9.20 -21.75 18.12
C ASN A 279 -7.88 -21.23 18.71
N PHE A 280 -7.71 -21.39 20.02
CA PHE A 280 -6.51 -20.99 20.72
C PHE A 280 -5.54 -22.17 20.83
N THR A 281 -4.34 -21.97 20.30
CA THR A 281 -3.27 -22.98 20.35
C THR A 281 -1.96 -22.38 20.84
N VAL A 282 -1.19 -23.18 21.60
CA VAL A 282 0.15 -22.84 22.06
C VAL A 282 1.14 -23.83 21.46
N ASN A 283 2.09 -23.33 20.68
CA ASN A 283 3.17 -24.09 20.10
C ASN A 283 4.47 -23.73 20.82
N ALA A 284 4.87 -24.56 21.78
CA ALA A 284 6.14 -24.40 22.47
C ALA A 284 7.15 -25.42 21.91
N PRO A 285 8.40 -25.02 21.65
CA PRO A 285 9.48 -25.97 21.37
C PRO A 285 9.67 -26.94 22.54
N ALA A 286 9.88 -28.23 22.27
CA ALA A 286 10.10 -29.25 23.32
C ALA A 286 11.32 -28.88 24.17
N ASN A 287 12.38 -28.35 23.54
CA ASN A 287 13.55 -27.82 24.19
C ASN A 287 13.74 -26.37 23.78
N ILE A 288 13.84 -25.50 24.74
CA ILE A 288 14.02 -24.05 24.54
C ILE A 288 15.51 -23.75 24.70
N PRO A 289 16.23 -23.43 23.62
CA PRO A 289 17.63 -23.02 23.73
C PRO A 289 17.73 -21.68 24.47
N SER A 290 18.56 -21.64 25.51
CA SER A 290 18.82 -20.41 26.27
C SER A 290 19.66 -19.40 25.49
N GLU A 291 20.56 -19.92 24.68
CA GLU A 291 21.50 -19.19 23.83
C GLU A 291 21.95 -20.08 22.68
N ARG A 292 22.53 -19.51 21.63
CA ARG A 292 23.10 -20.27 20.52
C ARG A 292 24.28 -19.51 19.90
N THR A 293 25.34 -20.22 19.59
CA THR A 293 26.42 -19.69 18.74
C THR A 293 25.94 -19.63 17.29
N VAL A 294 26.06 -18.47 16.69
CA VAL A 294 25.62 -18.21 15.31
C VAL A 294 26.77 -17.65 14.49
N VAL A 295 27.00 -18.26 13.34
CA VAL A 295 27.84 -17.69 12.28
C VAL A 295 26.93 -16.87 11.36
N GLU A 296 27.03 -15.57 11.46
CA GLU A 296 26.20 -14.62 10.71
C GLU A 296 26.95 -14.08 9.51
N THR A 297 26.31 -14.18 8.34
CA THR A 297 26.81 -13.61 7.08
C THR A 297 25.79 -12.60 6.57
N PHE A 298 26.20 -11.35 6.40
CA PHE A 298 25.33 -10.29 5.91
C PHE A 298 26.07 -9.42 4.88
N PRO A 299 25.37 -8.92 3.85
CA PRO A 299 25.96 -7.98 2.89
C PRO A 299 26.21 -6.65 3.60
N VAL A 300 27.39 -6.07 3.35
CA VAL A 300 27.66 -4.69 3.77
C VAL A 300 27.00 -3.76 2.78
N ILE A 301 26.01 -2.98 3.24
CA ILE A 301 25.37 -2.01 2.36
C ILE A 301 26.40 -0.99 1.86
N ASN A 302 26.26 -0.62 0.60
CA ASN A 302 27.19 0.29 -0.08
C ASN A 302 26.86 1.79 0.15
N TYR A 303 26.25 2.12 1.27
CA TYR A 303 25.86 3.49 1.63
C TYR A 303 26.57 3.97 2.89
N VAL A 304 26.93 5.27 2.91
CA VAL A 304 27.34 6.00 4.11
C VAL A 304 26.33 7.11 4.33
N PHE A 305 25.55 7.03 5.40
CA PHE A 305 24.51 8.01 5.71
C PHE A 305 25.10 9.21 6.45
N PHE A 306 24.56 10.39 6.16
CA PHE A 306 24.95 11.66 6.75
C PHE A 306 23.80 12.24 7.57
N ASP A 307 24.16 13.00 8.61
CA ASP A 307 23.14 13.71 9.39
C ASP A 307 22.53 14.84 8.57
N LEU A 308 21.24 15.12 8.77
CA LEU A 308 20.55 16.18 8.07
C LEU A 308 21.29 17.52 8.28
N GLY A 309 21.59 18.20 7.20
CA GLY A 309 22.27 19.46 7.22
C GLY A 309 23.79 19.42 7.36
N SER A 310 24.41 18.25 7.55
CA SER A 310 25.86 18.09 7.67
C SER A 310 26.47 17.48 6.39
N THR A 311 27.71 17.87 6.09
CA THR A 311 28.55 17.26 5.03
C THR A 311 29.77 16.52 5.62
N GLU A 312 29.87 16.49 6.94
CA GLU A 312 30.89 15.73 7.66
C GLU A 312 30.43 14.30 7.91
N ILE A 313 31.37 13.35 7.85
CA ILE A 313 31.09 11.95 8.20
C ILE A 313 30.67 11.89 9.65
N PRO A 314 29.48 11.34 9.99
CA PRO A 314 28.98 11.34 11.35
C PRO A 314 29.88 10.58 12.34
N ASN A 315 29.93 11.04 13.58
CA ASN A 315 30.77 10.46 14.65
C ASN A 315 30.43 9.01 15.03
N ARG A 316 29.29 8.49 14.58
CA ARG A 316 28.94 7.07 14.77
C ARG A 316 29.75 6.12 13.88
N TYR A 317 30.36 6.62 12.80
CA TYR A 317 31.31 5.85 12.01
C TYR A 317 32.69 5.83 12.71
N VAL A 318 33.33 4.68 12.67
CA VAL A 318 34.69 4.52 13.20
C VAL A 318 35.66 5.05 12.16
N LEU A 319 36.34 6.15 12.51
CA LEU A 319 37.36 6.74 11.66
C LEU A 319 38.76 6.54 12.32
N LEU A 320 39.63 5.86 11.62
CA LEU A 320 41.00 5.62 12.03
C LEU A 320 41.88 6.86 11.78
N LYS A 321 42.96 6.97 12.58
CA LYS A 321 44.07 7.85 12.25
C LYS A 321 45.03 7.13 11.29
N LYS A 322 45.87 7.90 10.59
CA LYS A 322 46.80 7.37 9.62
C LYS A 322 47.77 6.33 10.17
N ASP A 323 48.20 6.51 11.40
CA ASP A 323 49.10 5.59 12.11
C ASP A 323 48.42 4.30 12.60
N GLU A 324 47.10 4.32 12.73
CA GLU A 324 46.28 3.17 13.15
C GLU A 324 45.95 2.21 12.01
N VAL A 325 46.04 2.66 10.75
CA VAL A 325 45.70 1.85 9.54
C VAL A 325 46.52 0.58 9.44
N LYS A 326 47.81 0.64 9.81
CA LYS A 326 48.72 -0.53 9.76
C LYS A 326 48.25 -1.69 10.64
N ASP A 327 47.54 -1.36 11.73
CA ASP A 327 47.05 -2.33 12.71
C ASP A 327 45.62 -2.78 12.44
N PHE A 328 44.91 -2.08 11.52
CA PHE A 328 43.56 -2.46 11.12
C PHE A 328 43.59 -3.63 10.11
N LYS A 329 42.79 -4.64 10.40
CA LYS A 329 42.50 -5.74 9.47
C LYS A 329 41.02 -6.03 9.52
N GLU A 330 40.39 -6.19 8.38
CA GLU A 330 38.97 -6.55 8.27
C GLU A 330 38.64 -7.80 9.13
N GLU A 331 39.56 -8.78 9.13
CA GLU A 331 39.40 -10.01 9.89
C GLU A 331 39.26 -9.77 11.41
N ASN A 332 39.90 -8.71 11.94
CA ASN A 332 39.79 -8.39 13.38
C ASN A 332 38.38 -7.92 13.77
N VAL A 333 37.66 -7.29 12.86
CA VAL A 333 36.28 -6.87 13.06
C VAL A 333 35.34 -8.09 13.10
N GLN A 334 35.74 -9.20 12.49
CA GLN A 334 34.96 -10.44 12.42
C GLN A 334 35.05 -11.28 13.71
N LEU A 335 36.12 -11.18 14.48
CA LEU A 335 36.45 -12.08 15.59
C LEU A 335 35.88 -11.69 16.97
N PHE A 336 35.17 -10.58 17.07
CA PHE A 336 34.66 -10.11 18.37
C PHE A 336 33.43 -10.89 18.84
N THR A 337 33.43 -11.38 20.08
CA THR A 337 32.28 -11.99 20.73
C THR A 337 31.73 -11.01 21.76
N PRO A 338 30.56 -10.38 21.53
CA PRO A 338 30.00 -9.42 22.47
C PRO A 338 29.50 -10.09 23.76
N ALA A 339 29.57 -9.38 24.86
CA ALA A 339 29.21 -9.87 26.18
C ALA A 339 27.69 -9.92 26.44
N ASN A 340 26.90 -9.15 25.69
CA ASN A 340 25.44 -9.08 25.83
C ASN A 340 24.77 -9.01 24.47
N LEU A 341 23.91 -9.97 24.18
CA LEU A 341 23.09 -10.01 22.98
C LEU A 341 21.64 -10.34 23.35
N SER A 342 20.85 -9.34 23.59
CA SER A 342 19.40 -9.46 23.80
C SER A 342 18.67 -9.64 22.45
N GLY A 343 18.93 -10.72 21.71
CA GLY A 343 18.25 -11.05 20.45
C GLY A 343 18.52 -10.12 19.26
N ARG A 344 19.28 -9.04 19.46
CA ARG A 344 19.64 -8.05 18.43
C ARG A 344 21.09 -8.20 18.03
N SER A 345 21.38 -8.02 16.75
CA SER A 345 22.75 -8.14 16.23
C SER A 345 23.52 -6.81 16.33
N GLU A 346 23.70 -6.28 17.56
CA GLU A 346 24.49 -5.03 17.77
C GLU A 346 25.84 -5.08 17.02
N ARG A 347 26.41 -6.27 16.92
CA ARG A 347 27.67 -6.47 16.25
C ARG A 347 27.63 -6.17 14.75
N GLN A 348 26.50 -6.40 14.08
CA GLN A 348 26.33 -6.02 12.68
C GLN A 348 26.55 -4.52 12.49
N MET A 349 26.05 -3.69 13.41
CA MET A 349 26.27 -2.25 13.36
C MET A 349 27.71 -1.86 13.70
N VAL A 350 28.35 -2.55 14.64
CA VAL A 350 29.78 -2.35 14.90
C VAL A 350 30.61 -2.59 13.64
N VAL A 351 30.34 -3.65 12.91
CA VAL A 351 30.98 -3.94 11.63
C VAL A 351 30.63 -2.87 10.59
N TYR A 352 29.37 -2.54 10.45
CA TYR A 352 28.93 -1.56 9.47
C TYR A 352 29.54 -0.17 9.70
N TYR A 353 29.65 0.29 10.95
CA TYR A 353 30.30 1.57 11.24
C TYR A 353 31.80 1.58 10.91
N ASN A 354 32.40 0.42 10.65
CA ASN A 354 33.74 0.28 10.08
C ASN A 354 33.75 0.21 8.53
N ILE A 355 32.64 0.51 7.86
CA ILE A 355 32.52 0.36 6.39
C ILE A 355 33.64 1.04 5.63
N LEU A 356 34.04 2.26 6.04
CA LEU A 356 35.11 3.02 5.38
C LEU A 356 36.49 2.39 5.63
N ASN A 357 36.69 1.80 6.81
CA ASN A 357 37.93 1.07 7.14
C ASN A 357 38.00 -0.23 6.37
N ILE A 358 36.91 -0.97 6.29
CA ILE A 358 36.81 -2.21 5.49
C ILE A 358 37.05 -1.92 4.01
N LEU A 359 36.41 -0.87 3.48
CA LEU A 359 36.61 -0.45 2.08
C LEU A 359 38.05 -0.04 1.82
N GLY A 360 38.62 0.76 2.73
CA GLY A 360 40.03 1.19 2.66
C GLY A 360 40.99 0.01 2.64
N ASP A 361 40.85 -0.94 3.58
CA ASP A 361 41.67 -2.15 3.63
C ASP A 361 41.55 -3.00 2.37
N ARG A 362 40.32 -3.20 1.87
CA ARG A 362 40.06 -3.94 0.60
C ARG A 362 40.68 -3.25 -0.61
N MET A 363 40.61 -1.92 -0.69
CA MET A 363 41.22 -1.15 -1.79
C MET A 363 42.76 -1.14 -1.73
N VAL A 364 43.33 -1.16 -0.53
CA VAL A 364 44.80 -1.30 -0.36
C VAL A 364 45.23 -2.69 -0.79
N LYS A 365 44.53 -3.74 -0.38
CA LYS A 365 44.82 -5.14 -0.77
C LYS A 365 44.60 -5.40 -2.29
N ASN A 366 43.75 -4.60 -2.95
CA ASN A 366 43.40 -4.73 -4.36
C ASN A 366 43.66 -3.44 -5.13
N PRO A 367 44.93 -3.13 -5.50
CA PRO A 367 45.30 -1.83 -6.08
C PRO A 367 44.68 -1.54 -7.46
N GLY A 368 44.15 -2.55 -8.15
CA GLY A 368 43.41 -2.38 -9.42
C GLY A 368 41.93 -1.97 -9.26
N THR A 369 41.42 -1.84 -8.05
CA THR A 369 40.02 -1.50 -7.85
C THR A 369 39.78 0.00 -7.90
N ASN A 370 38.64 0.38 -8.47
CA ASN A 370 38.16 1.77 -8.55
C ASN A 370 36.77 1.87 -7.98
N ILE A 371 36.46 3.04 -7.42
CA ILE A 371 35.13 3.35 -6.88
C ILE A 371 34.65 4.70 -7.38
N LYS A 372 33.32 4.86 -7.40
CA LYS A 372 32.65 6.12 -7.59
C LYS A 372 31.81 6.41 -6.34
N LEU A 373 32.01 7.57 -5.74
CA LEU A 373 31.26 8.05 -4.59
C LEU A 373 30.18 9.02 -5.08
N VAL A 374 28.93 8.63 -4.92
CA VAL A 374 27.78 9.41 -5.39
C VAL A 374 27.02 9.92 -4.17
N GLY A 375 27.22 11.19 -3.85
CA GLY A 375 26.49 11.87 -2.80
C GLY A 375 25.06 12.19 -3.24
N SER A 376 24.13 12.20 -2.28
CA SER A 376 22.73 12.58 -2.48
C SER A 376 22.27 13.49 -1.35
N SER A 377 21.68 14.64 -1.67
CA SER A 377 21.26 15.63 -0.69
C SER A 377 20.07 16.43 -1.18
N GLU A 378 19.12 16.66 -0.29
CA GLU A 378 18.00 17.56 -0.48
C GLU A 378 18.41 19.04 -0.65
N LYS A 379 19.65 19.39 -0.23
CA LYS A 379 20.23 20.74 -0.39
C LYS A 379 20.85 21.00 -1.74
N GLY A 380 20.90 19.98 -2.60
CA GLY A 380 21.41 20.12 -3.96
C GLY A 380 22.70 19.34 -4.22
N THR A 381 23.09 19.38 -5.50
CA THR A 381 24.22 18.60 -6.03
C THR A 381 25.59 19.00 -5.44
N ASP A 382 25.78 20.27 -5.10
CA ASP A 382 27.05 20.75 -4.54
C ASP A 382 27.24 20.28 -3.10
N ASP A 383 26.17 20.34 -2.27
CA ASP A 383 26.19 19.79 -0.93
C ASP A 383 26.41 18.27 -0.95
N ALA A 384 25.72 17.58 -1.83
CA ALA A 384 25.88 16.15 -2.07
C ALA A 384 27.31 15.78 -2.50
N LYS A 385 27.90 16.56 -3.40
CA LYS A 385 29.29 16.35 -3.83
C LYS A 385 30.28 16.58 -2.71
N THR A 386 30.03 17.57 -1.86
CA THR A 386 30.86 17.84 -0.67
C THR A 386 30.89 16.65 0.29
N MET A 387 29.74 15.98 0.49
CA MET A 387 29.67 14.74 1.28
C MET A 387 30.54 13.64 0.63
N ALA A 388 30.44 13.44 -0.68
CA ALA A 388 31.27 12.47 -1.39
C ALA A 388 32.76 12.79 -1.30
N GLU A 389 33.14 14.07 -1.38
CA GLU A 389 34.54 14.52 -1.19
C GLU A 389 35.04 14.31 0.25
N SER A 390 34.19 14.40 1.28
CA SER A 390 34.55 14.07 2.66
C SER A 390 34.94 12.60 2.81
N VAL A 391 34.18 11.69 2.19
CA VAL A 391 34.51 10.25 2.16
C VAL A 391 35.79 10.01 1.36
N LYS A 392 35.94 10.64 0.19
CA LYS A 392 37.17 10.53 -0.64
C LYS A 392 38.39 10.97 0.16
N ARG A 393 38.31 12.12 0.83
CA ARG A 393 39.41 12.66 1.65
C ARG A 393 39.80 11.68 2.75
N TYR A 394 38.85 11.06 3.41
CA TYR A 394 39.15 10.03 4.41
C TYR A 394 39.97 8.88 3.81
N LEU A 395 39.55 8.35 2.67
CA LEU A 395 40.24 7.22 2.00
C LEU A 395 41.62 7.60 1.48
N THR A 396 41.78 8.81 0.95
CA THR A 396 43.08 9.28 0.42
C THR A 396 44.08 9.63 1.53
N ASP A 397 43.62 10.35 2.55
CA ASP A 397 44.51 10.90 3.59
C ASP A 397 44.89 9.85 4.65
N VAL A 398 43.95 8.95 4.96
CA VAL A 398 44.12 7.95 6.01
C VAL A 398 44.68 6.63 5.45
N PHE A 399 44.09 6.10 4.38
CA PHE A 399 44.49 4.84 3.74
C PHE A 399 45.50 5.01 2.62
N ALA A 400 45.90 6.24 2.29
CA ALA A 400 46.82 6.57 1.21
C ALA A 400 46.39 6.00 -0.16
N ILE A 401 45.10 5.89 -0.41
CA ILE A 401 44.58 5.44 -1.70
C ILE A 401 44.74 6.55 -2.72
N ASP A 402 45.28 6.21 -3.91
CA ASP A 402 45.45 7.18 -5.00
C ASP A 402 44.09 7.81 -5.36
N GLY A 403 43.99 9.13 -5.31
CA GLY A 403 42.77 9.88 -5.58
C GLY A 403 42.21 9.71 -7.01
N SER A 404 43.04 9.26 -7.97
CA SER A 404 42.60 8.91 -9.32
C SER A 404 41.69 7.68 -9.39
N ARG A 405 41.76 6.82 -8.36
CA ARG A 405 40.92 5.63 -8.20
C ARG A 405 39.52 5.92 -7.63
N ILE A 406 39.30 7.16 -7.20
CA ILE A 406 38.06 7.58 -6.53
C ILE A 406 37.48 8.77 -7.28
N THR A 407 36.35 8.55 -7.95
CA THR A 407 35.59 9.64 -8.58
C THR A 407 34.40 10.04 -7.69
N THR A 408 34.00 11.30 -7.76
CA THR A 408 32.90 11.85 -6.97
C THR A 408 31.84 12.47 -7.82
N GLU A 409 30.58 12.32 -7.43
CA GLU A 409 29.40 12.93 -8.07
C GLU A 409 28.43 13.39 -7.00
N GLY A 410 27.66 14.46 -7.26
CA GLY A 410 26.56 14.90 -6.42
C GLY A 410 25.24 14.84 -7.16
N ARG A 411 24.17 14.41 -6.48
CA ARG A 411 22.80 14.34 -6.98
C ARG A 411 21.81 14.92 -5.96
N ASN A 412 20.65 15.37 -6.43
CA ASN A 412 19.58 15.84 -5.54
C ASN A 412 18.91 14.70 -4.79
N LYS A 413 18.79 13.53 -5.42
CA LYS A 413 18.24 12.29 -4.84
C LYS A 413 19.11 11.10 -5.23
N PRO A 414 19.14 10.05 -4.39
CA PRO A 414 19.81 8.80 -4.76
C PRO A 414 19.07 8.11 -5.92
N LYS A 415 19.71 7.13 -6.54
CA LYS A 415 19.10 6.35 -7.62
C LYS A 415 17.83 5.63 -7.17
N ILE A 416 17.83 5.10 -5.94
CA ILE A 416 16.68 4.49 -5.29
C ILE A 416 16.35 5.38 -4.08
N PRO A 417 15.42 6.35 -4.22
CA PRO A 417 15.08 7.24 -3.13
C PRO A 417 14.09 6.59 -2.16
N SER A 418 14.26 6.89 -0.87
CA SER A 418 13.27 6.57 0.16
C SER A 418 12.07 7.51 0.07
N GLU A 419 12.31 8.82 -0.17
CA GLU A 419 11.25 9.79 -0.39
C GLU A 419 10.65 9.66 -1.80
N GLN A 420 9.51 8.96 -1.89
CA GLN A 420 8.77 8.79 -3.14
C GLN A 420 7.98 10.06 -3.52
N PRO A 421 7.68 10.28 -4.82
CA PRO A 421 6.82 11.39 -5.24
C PRO A 421 5.44 11.30 -4.57
N GLY A 422 5.02 12.40 -3.92
CA GLY A 422 3.73 12.46 -3.22
C GLY A 422 3.74 11.96 -1.78
N ALA A 423 4.88 11.57 -1.23
CA ALA A 423 5.01 11.27 0.20
C ALA A 423 4.68 12.53 1.04
N THR A 424 3.83 12.37 2.04
CA THR A 424 3.40 13.44 2.95
C THR A 424 3.68 13.13 4.42
N GLU A 425 3.91 11.87 4.72
CA GLU A 425 4.15 11.38 6.09
C GLU A 425 5.61 10.99 6.28
N GLU A 426 6.11 11.11 7.50
CA GLU A 426 7.46 10.70 7.93
C GLU A 426 8.62 11.23 7.05
N LEU A 427 8.42 12.37 6.41
CA LEU A 427 9.36 12.97 5.45
C LEU A 427 10.77 13.15 6.00
N GLU A 428 10.91 13.43 7.29
CA GLU A 428 12.22 13.56 7.92
C GLU A 428 12.98 12.23 7.90
N LEU A 429 12.33 11.12 8.25
CA LEU A 429 12.94 9.78 8.25
C LEU A 429 13.31 9.34 6.83
N LEU A 430 12.44 9.63 5.86
CA LEU A 430 12.68 9.34 4.45
C LEU A 430 13.88 10.13 3.93
N ARG A 431 13.98 11.42 4.23
CA ARG A 431 15.10 12.29 3.84
C ARG A 431 16.42 11.90 4.51
N GLN A 432 16.38 11.45 5.78
CA GLN A 432 17.55 10.85 6.43
C GLN A 432 18.06 9.63 5.65
N GLY A 433 17.19 8.80 5.11
CA GLY A 433 17.54 7.66 4.27
C GLY A 433 18.14 8.07 2.92
N ASP A 434 17.74 9.21 2.37
CA ASP A 434 18.22 9.70 1.08
C ASP A 434 19.50 10.54 1.18
N ARG A 435 19.80 11.09 2.35
CA ARG A 435 21.03 11.85 2.61
C ARG A 435 22.20 10.91 2.85
N ARG A 436 22.81 10.44 1.78
CA ARG A 436 23.87 9.42 1.82
C ARG A 436 24.88 9.57 0.70
N VAL A 437 26.02 8.94 0.90
CA VAL A 437 27.00 8.68 -0.18
C VAL A 437 26.93 7.22 -0.56
N SER A 438 26.58 6.93 -1.82
CA SER A 438 26.58 5.57 -2.39
C SER A 438 28.00 5.25 -2.89
N ILE A 439 28.49 4.07 -2.53
CA ILE A 439 29.79 3.54 -2.96
C ILE A 439 29.51 2.62 -4.16
N GLU A 440 29.78 3.10 -5.35
CA GLU A 440 29.58 2.35 -6.59
C GLU A 440 30.94 1.77 -7.08
N SER A 441 30.94 0.52 -7.53
CA SER A 441 32.13 -0.11 -8.10
C SER A 441 31.75 -1.15 -9.17
N ASN A 442 32.67 -1.41 -10.10
CA ASN A 442 32.59 -2.55 -11.01
C ASN A 442 33.67 -3.61 -10.70
N SER A 443 34.37 -3.46 -9.57
CA SER A 443 35.47 -4.32 -9.19
C SER A 443 34.98 -5.52 -8.37
N PRO A 444 35.04 -6.76 -8.88
CA PRO A 444 34.53 -7.95 -8.18
C PRO A 444 35.14 -8.18 -6.81
N ALA A 445 36.35 -7.68 -6.57
CA ALA A 445 37.02 -7.79 -5.27
C ALA A 445 36.33 -7.01 -4.16
N LEU A 446 35.53 -5.98 -4.51
CA LEU A 446 34.81 -5.13 -3.54
C LEU A 446 33.33 -5.50 -3.39
N LEU A 447 32.73 -6.16 -4.40
CA LEU A 447 31.30 -6.38 -4.52
C LEU A 447 30.92 -7.80 -4.11
N ILE A 448 29.65 -7.99 -3.78
CA ILE A 448 29.03 -9.30 -3.60
C ILE A 448 29.17 -10.14 -4.89
N GLU A 449 29.41 -11.44 -4.75
CA GLU A 449 29.81 -12.33 -5.87
C GLU A 449 28.80 -12.45 -7.01
N PHE A 450 27.50 -12.16 -6.73
CA PHE A 450 26.39 -12.42 -7.66
C PHE A 450 25.83 -11.17 -8.32
N HIS A 451 26.33 -10.00 -7.97
CA HIS A 451 25.80 -8.75 -8.48
C HIS A 451 26.92 -7.75 -8.76
N SER A 452 26.80 -7.04 -9.86
CA SER A 452 27.73 -5.99 -10.26
C SER A 452 26.97 -4.72 -10.64
N GLY A 453 27.61 -3.56 -10.44
CA GLY A 453 27.06 -2.26 -10.80
C GLY A 453 26.75 -1.38 -9.60
N PRO A 454 26.13 -0.20 -9.83
CA PRO A 454 26.02 0.86 -8.83
C PRO A 454 25.14 0.52 -7.63
N ASP A 455 24.25 -0.47 -7.76
CA ASP A 455 23.33 -0.87 -6.69
C ASP A 455 23.83 -2.12 -5.94
N ALA A 456 24.99 -2.66 -6.34
CA ALA A 456 25.54 -3.86 -5.72
C ALA A 456 26.02 -3.59 -4.29
N PRO A 457 25.58 -4.39 -3.30
CA PRO A 457 26.18 -4.38 -1.98
C PRO A 457 27.67 -4.69 -2.05
N LEU A 458 28.39 -4.25 -1.04
CA LEU A 458 29.80 -4.64 -0.86
C LEU A 458 29.87 -6.11 -0.45
N LYS A 459 31.05 -6.72 -0.67
CA LYS A 459 31.31 -8.10 -0.29
C LYS A 459 30.91 -8.38 1.15
N PRO A 460 30.22 -9.51 1.42
CA PRO A 460 29.72 -9.86 2.73
C PRO A 460 30.82 -9.93 3.80
N VAL A 461 30.43 -9.65 5.02
CA VAL A 461 31.23 -9.86 6.21
C VAL A 461 30.64 -11.03 7.00
N LYS A 462 31.52 -11.84 7.58
CA LYS A 462 31.17 -12.96 8.42
C LYS A 462 31.53 -12.66 9.87
N ILE A 463 30.59 -12.78 10.77
CA ILE A 463 30.79 -12.60 12.20
C ILE A 463 30.33 -13.84 12.97
N VAL A 464 30.97 -14.09 14.11
CA VAL A 464 30.53 -15.11 15.06
C VAL A 464 29.98 -14.41 16.28
N ASN A 465 28.77 -14.74 16.68
CA ASN A 465 28.18 -14.18 17.88
C ASN A 465 27.39 -15.25 18.68
N VAL A 466 27.09 -14.93 19.94
CA VAL A 466 26.20 -15.73 20.77
C VAL A 466 24.86 -14.99 20.82
N GLN A 467 23.83 -15.64 20.35
CA GLN A 467 22.48 -15.12 20.36
C GLN A 467 21.73 -15.64 21.58
N GLU A 468 21.33 -14.74 22.46
CA GLU A 468 20.41 -15.05 23.55
C GLU A 468 18.97 -15.12 23.02
N ALA A 469 18.18 -16.07 23.53
CA ALA A 469 16.82 -16.28 23.10
C ALA A 469 16.67 -16.32 21.56
N PRO A 470 17.31 -17.29 20.89
CA PRO A 470 17.19 -17.44 19.44
C PRO A 470 15.75 -17.71 19.02
N VAL A 471 15.39 -17.41 17.76
CA VAL A 471 14.00 -17.47 17.26
C VAL A 471 13.36 -18.84 17.46
N GLU A 472 14.15 -19.93 17.37
CA GLU A 472 13.67 -21.29 17.65
C GLU A 472 13.33 -21.54 19.12
N SER A 473 13.65 -20.60 20.01
CA SER A 473 13.25 -20.65 21.43
C SER A 473 11.88 -20.04 21.70
N TYR A 474 11.26 -19.44 20.71
CA TYR A 474 10.03 -18.68 20.90
C TYR A 474 8.83 -19.61 21.01
N VAL A 475 7.95 -19.28 21.95
CA VAL A 475 6.63 -19.89 22.10
C VAL A 475 5.64 -19.09 21.30
N SER A 476 4.93 -19.75 20.40
CA SER A 476 3.91 -19.13 19.57
C SER A 476 2.52 -19.36 20.16
N PHE A 477 1.79 -18.28 20.36
CA PHE A 477 0.40 -18.24 20.82
C PHE A 477 -0.46 -17.85 19.63
N LYS A 478 -1.28 -18.78 19.14
CA LYS A 478 -2.13 -18.55 17.97
C LYS A 478 -3.59 -18.52 18.40
N ASN A 479 -4.28 -17.49 17.99
CA ASN A 479 -5.68 -17.26 18.27
C ASN A 479 -6.44 -17.12 16.93
N GLU A 480 -6.62 -18.25 16.24
CA GLU A 480 -7.22 -18.30 14.91
C GLU A 480 -8.65 -17.73 14.94
N GLY A 481 -8.89 -16.69 14.13
CA GLY A 481 -10.15 -15.94 14.12
C GLY A 481 -10.22 -14.84 15.21
N GLY A 482 -9.14 -14.64 15.99
CA GLY A 482 -9.10 -13.66 17.07
C GLY A 482 -9.16 -12.22 16.59
N ALA A 483 -8.44 -11.86 15.53
CA ALA A 483 -8.46 -10.51 14.96
C ALA A 483 -9.85 -10.10 14.44
N ASP A 484 -10.65 -11.06 13.97
CA ASP A 484 -12.03 -10.83 13.56
C ASP A 484 -13.01 -10.78 14.74
N ALA A 485 -12.76 -11.60 15.77
CA ALA A 485 -13.68 -11.78 16.90
C ALA A 485 -13.45 -10.78 18.04
N PHE A 486 -12.19 -10.38 18.29
CA PHE A 486 -11.80 -9.58 19.44
C PHE A 486 -11.40 -8.16 19.08
N THR A 487 -11.64 -7.22 19.99
CA THR A 487 -10.98 -5.90 19.97
C THR A 487 -9.54 -6.00 20.48
N SER A 488 -9.31 -6.88 21.47
CA SER A 488 -7.99 -7.21 22.00
C SER A 488 -8.04 -8.51 22.78
N TRP A 489 -6.88 -9.13 23.00
CA TRP A 489 -6.74 -10.28 23.86
C TRP A 489 -5.45 -10.23 24.67
N THR A 490 -5.42 -10.92 25.79
CA THR A 490 -4.28 -10.97 26.74
C THR A 490 -3.96 -12.41 27.07
N LEU A 491 -2.72 -12.62 27.56
CA LEU A 491 -2.27 -13.91 28.09
C LEU A 491 -1.90 -13.76 29.56
N GLU A 492 -2.40 -14.67 30.38
CA GLU A 492 -1.87 -14.95 31.71
C GLU A 492 -1.18 -16.32 31.67
N ILE A 493 0.11 -16.37 31.99
CA ILE A 493 0.90 -17.60 32.02
C ILE A 493 1.28 -17.86 33.47
N GLU A 494 0.81 -19.00 34.01
CA GLU A 494 1.07 -19.42 35.40
C GLU A 494 1.94 -20.68 35.40
N ASP A 495 3.03 -20.63 36.14
CA ASP A 495 3.90 -21.78 36.30
C ASP A 495 3.36 -22.74 37.39
N ASP A 496 3.93 -23.97 37.47
CA ASP A 496 3.56 -25.00 38.43
C ASP A 496 3.88 -24.63 39.91
N LYS A 497 4.44 -23.43 40.16
CA LYS A 497 4.66 -22.83 41.49
C LYS A 497 3.69 -21.68 41.77
N GLY A 498 2.74 -21.41 40.89
CA GLY A 498 1.75 -20.36 41.00
C GLY A 498 2.25 -18.96 40.65
N LYS A 499 3.44 -18.80 40.06
CA LYS A 499 3.93 -17.52 39.58
C LYS A 499 3.24 -17.16 38.30
N LYS A 500 2.59 -15.99 38.28
CA LYS A 500 1.86 -15.48 37.11
C LYS A 500 2.64 -14.40 36.36
N GLN A 501 2.52 -14.42 35.07
CA GLN A 501 3.04 -13.41 34.15
C GLN A 501 1.91 -13.01 33.20
N ASN A 502 1.76 -11.71 32.93
CA ASN A 502 0.73 -11.17 32.04
C ASN A 502 1.37 -10.51 30.82
N PHE A 503 0.82 -10.79 29.64
CA PHE A 503 1.26 -10.25 28.37
C PHE A 503 0.11 -9.70 27.54
N GLY A 504 0.35 -8.69 26.73
CA GLY A 504 -0.64 -7.98 25.91
C GLY A 504 -1.02 -6.61 26.50
N PRO A 505 -2.09 -5.95 26.02
CA PRO A 505 -3.09 -6.49 25.10
C PRO A 505 -2.58 -6.62 23.66
N TYR A 506 -3.09 -7.62 22.93
CA TYR A 506 -2.77 -7.92 21.53
C TYR A 506 -3.98 -7.78 20.62
N THR A 507 -3.75 -7.49 19.35
CA THR A 507 -4.79 -7.40 18.31
C THR A 507 -4.55 -8.38 17.15
N GLN A 508 -3.34 -8.94 17.05
CA GLN A 508 -2.94 -9.92 16.02
C GLN A 508 -3.43 -11.32 16.38
N ASP A 509 -3.60 -12.19 15.38
CA ASP A 509 -3.95 -13.59 15.58
C ASP A 509 -2.80 -14.46 16.14
N VAL A 510 -1.56 -14.04 15.91
CA VAL A 510 -0.38 -14.79 16.34
C VAL A 510 0.59 -13.86 17.07
N VAL A 511 1.03 -14.31 18.24
CA VAL A 511 2.04 -13.61 19.04
C VAL A 511 3.10 -14.61 19.46
N THR A 512 4.35 -14.17 19.45
CA THR A 512 5.49 -14.99 19.87
C THR A 512 6.19 -14.34 21.07
N ILE A 513 6.53 -15.16 22.06
CA ILE A 513 7.24 -14.73 23.27
C ILE A 513 8.49 -15.60 23.42
N PRO A 514 9.67 -15.04 23.65
CA PRO A 514 10.87 -15.84 23.92
C PRO A 514 10.63 -16.79 25.10
N GLY A 515 10.89 -18.08 24.93
CA GLY A 515 10.65 -19.06 25.97
C GLY A 515 11.44 -18.79 27.25
N LYS A 516 12.66 -18.23 27.11
CA LYS A 516 13.47 -17.76 28.25
C LYS A 516 12.78 -16.66 29.06
N THR A 517 11.99 -15.78 28.43
CA THR A 517 11.20 -14.76 29.11
C THR A 517 10.13 -15.42 30.00
N ILE A 518 9.50 -16.48 29.52
CA ILE A 518 8.49 -17.23 30.27
C ILE A 518 9.13 -18.06 31.39
N MET A 519 10.21 -18.78 31.09
CA MET A 519 10.85 -19.72 31.99
C MET A 519 11.79 -19.06 33.00
N GLY A 520 12.40 -17.92 32.64
CA GLY A 520 13.47 -17.30 33.41
C GLY A 520 14.71 -18.21 33.46
N THR A 521 15.12 -18.59 34.68
CA THR A 521 16.27 -19.50 34.92
C THR A 521 15.84 -20.93 35.26
N ARG A 522 14.55 -21.23 35.14
CA ARG A 522 14.05 -22.58 35.48
C ARG A 522 14.47 -23.59 34.42
N PRO A 523 15.03 -24.75 34.83
CA PRO A 523 15.48 -25.76 33.88
C PRO A 523 14.31 -26.48 33.16
N GLU A 524 13.17 -26.63 33.85
CA GLU A 524 11.92 -27.15 33.27
C GLU A 524 10.69 -26.70 34.06
N GLY A 525 9.52 -26.78 33.47
CA GLY A 525 8.25 -26.48 34.13
C GLY A 525 7.05 -26.78 33.24
N VAL A 526 5.89 -26.93 33.91
CA VAL A 526 4.57 -26.92 33.24
C VAL A 526 3.99 -25.53 33.41
N TYR A 527 3.47 -24.97 32.35
CA TYR A 527 2.90 -23.63 32.30
C TYR A 527 1.46 -23.69 31.85
N ASN A 528 0.55 -23.21 32.67
CA ASN A 528 -0.86 -23.03 32.35
C ASN A 528 -1.02 -21.68 31.65
N VAL A 529 -1.60 -21.69 30.48
CA VAL A 529 -1.79 -20.49 29.65
C VAL A 529 -3.26 -20.21 29.55
N LYS A 530 -3.65 -19.03 30.02
CA LYS A 530 -5.02 -18.51 29.93
C LYS A 530 -5.05 -17.34 28.98
N MET A 531 -5.77 -17.48 27.88
CA MET A 531 -6.09 -16.40 26.97
C MET A 531 -7.41 -15.77 27.37
N THR A 532 -7.45 -14.44 27.43
CA THR A 532 -8.67 -13.69 27.68
C THR A 532 -8.86 -12.68 26.55
N GLY A 533 -9.89 -12.89 25.72
CA GLY A 533 -10.26 -12.01 24.61
C GLY A 533 -11.47 -11.16 24.96
N ILE A 534 -11.50 -9.91 24.51
CA ILE A 534 -12.65 -9.00 24.62
C ILE A 534 -13.25 -8.86 23.23
N THR A 535 -14.50 -9.34 23.05
CA THR A 535 -15.18 -9.24 21.75
C THR A 535 -15.53 -7.80 21.40
N LYS A 536 -15.90 -7.57 20.15
CA LYS A 536 -16.36 -6.24 19.68
C LYS A 536 -17.63 -5.76 20.38
N GLU A 537 -18.38 -6.70 20.95
CA GLU A 537 -19.59 -6.43 21.75
C GLU A 537 -19.28 -6.26 23.26
N GLY A 538 -18.00 -6.33 23.65
CA GLY A 538 -17.58 -6.18 25.06
C GLY A 538 -17.68 -7.44 25.92
N LEU A 539 -17.96 -8.60 25.32
CA LEU A 539 -18.01 -9.89 26.03
C LEU A 539 -16.62 -10.44 26.25
N THR A 540 -16.43 -11.17 27.34
CA THR A 540 -15.15 -11.81 27.67
C THR A 540 -15.17 -13.29 27.27
N VAL A 541 -14.19 -13.71 26.49
CA VAL A 541 -13.96 -15.11 26.10
C VAL A 541 -12.67 -15.60 26.73
N VAL A 542 -12.71 -16.74 27.37
CA VAL A 542 -11.55 -17.34 28.03
C VAL A 542 -11.26 -18.72 27.41
N LYS A 543 -10.01 -18.93 27.04
CA LYS A 543 -9.49 -20.24 26.61
C LYS A 543 -8.26 -20.58 27.43
N GLU A 544 -8.15 -21.83 27.83
CA GLU A 544 -7.05 -22.31 28.66
C GLU A 544 -6.38 -23.51 28.01
N THR A 545 -5.10 -23.59 28.15
CA THR A 545 -4.28 -24.73 27.72
C THR A 545 -3.04 -24.82 28.61
N SER A 546 -2.28 -25.89 28.49
CA SER A 546 -1.01 -26.04 29.20
C SER A 546 0.09 -26.53 28.28
N THR A 547 1.32 -26.16 28.59
CA THR A 547 2.50 -26.60 27.85
C THR A 547 3.63 -26.93 28.81
N LYS A 548 4.43 -27.98 28.48
CA LYS A 548 5.66 -28.24 29.20
C LYS A 548 6.83 -27.70 28.41
N MET A 549 7.73 -27.00 29.09
CA MET A 549 8.93 -26.41 28.50
C MET A 549 10.18 -26.85 29.28
N ILE A 550 11.27 -27.05 28.55
CA ILE A 550 12.57 -27.42 29.09
C ILE A 550 13.59 -26.41 28.56
N LEU A 551 14.28 -25.73 29.46
CA LEU A 551 15.36 -24.81 29.11
C LEU A 551 16.63 -25.66 28.86
N TRP A 552 17.22 -25.42 27.70
CA TRP A 552 18.37 -26.19 27.26
C TRP A 552 19.51 -25.30 26.79
N THR A 553 20.72 -25.61 27.13
CA THR A 553 21.88 -24.90 26.62
C THR A 553 22.59 -25.78 25.59
N PRO A 554 22.58 -25.35 24.29
CA PRO A 554 23.28 -26.07 23.23
C PRO A 554 24.78 -26.23 23.53
N SER A 555 25.38 -27.28 23.00
CA SER A 555 26.82 -27.43 23.09
C SER A 555 27.52 -26.33 22.27
N LYS A 556 28.72 -25.90 22.69
CA LYS A 556 29.51 -24.89 21.99
C LYS A 556 29.90 -25.29 20.56
N ASN A 557 29.78 -26.58 20.22
CA ASN A 557 30.06 -27.11 18.89
C ASN A 557 28.82 -27.10 17.97
N GLU A 558 27.65 -26.72 18.46
CA GLU A 558 26.44 -26.63 17.67
C GLU A 558 26.31 -25.17 17.18
N GLU A 559 26.85 -24.88 16.02
CA GLU A 559 26.78 -23.56 15.39
C GLU A 559 25.61 -23.51 14.41
N ALA A 560 24.72 -22.53 14.57
CA ALA A 560 23.76 -22.16 13.56
C ALA A 560 24.37 -21.20 12.55
N MET A 561 23.79 -21.15 11.36
CA MET A 561 24.17 -20.15 10.34
C MET A 561 23.02 -19.17 10.15
N ARG A 562 23.34 -17.90 10.08
CA ARG A 562 22.38 -16.84 9.78
C ARG A 562 22.78 -16.11 8.51
N PHE A 563 21.80 -15.91 7.63
CA PHE A 563 21.94 -15.11 6.42
C PHE A 563 20.89 -14.01 6.42
N SER A 564 21.21 -12.86 5.84
CA SER A 564 20.30 -11.71 5.75
C SER A 564 20.13 -11.28 4.30
N VAL A 565 18.89 -10.96 3.94
CA VAL A 565 18.51 -10.36 2.66
C VAL A 565 17.88 -9.01 2.95
N PRO A 566 18.64 -7.91 2.87
CA PRO A 566 18.10 -6.56 3.08
C PRO A 566 17.31 -6.08 1.87
N PHE A 567 16.35 -5.19 2.13
CA PHE A 567 15.48 -4.58 1.13
C PHE A 567 15.63 -3.06 1.12
N ASN A 568 15.70 -2.47 -0.07
CA ASN A 568 15.55 -1.02 -0.20
C ASN A 568 14.13 -0.59 0.20
N PHE A 569 13.96 0.71 0.48
CA PHE A 569 12.65 1.23 0.82
C PHE A 569 11.68 1.02 -0.36
N ASN A 570 10.52 0.43 -0.08
CA ASN A 570 9.45 0.14 -1.05
C ASN A 570 9.92 -0.63 -2.32
N ASP A 571 11.01 -1.42 -2.21
CA ASP A 571 11.56 -2.20 -3.31
C ASP A 571 11.08 -3.64 -3.25
N SER A 572 10.51 -4.11 -4.36
CA SER A 572 10.14 -5.52 -4.58
C SER A 572 11.21 -6.28 -5.40
N GLU A 573 12.17 -5.58 -6.01
CA GLU A 573 13.19 -6.19 -6.88
C GLU A 573 14.37 -6.80 -6.11
N SER A 574 14.54 -6.47 -4.84
CA SER A 574 15.63 -7.00 -4.00
C SER A 574 15.67 -8.53 -3.99
N ILE A 575 14.53 -9.20 -4.02
CA ILE A 575 14.46 -10.67 -4.08
C ILE A 575 15.08 -11.21 -5.38
N THR A 576 14.82 -10.55 -6.51
CA THR A 576 15.43 -10.94 -7.80
C THR A 576 16.95 -10.82 -7.74
N MET A 577 17.47 -9.77 -7.14
CA MET A 577 18.90 -9.57 -6.91
C MET A 577 19.51 -10.68 -6.04
N TYR A 578 18.80 -11.07 -4.98
CA TYR A 578 19.28 -12.10 -4.05
C TYR A 578 18.92 -13.54 -4.44
N ASN A 579 18.22 -13.77 -5.55
CA ASN A 579 17.84 -15.11 -5.97
C ASN A 579 19.06 -16.04 -6.12
N THR A 580 20.09 -15.59 -6.85
CA THR A 580 21.32 -16.35 -7.01
C THR A 580 22.02 -16.62 -5.66
N TYR A 581 22.05 -15.62 -4.79
CA TYR A 581 22.58 -15.77 -3.44
C TYR A 581 21.83 -16.85 -2.63
N LEU A 582 20.50 -16.83 -2.66
CA LEU A 582 19.66 -17.80 -1.97
C LEU A 582 19.84 -19.23 -2.53
N THR A 583 19.92 -19.34 -3.86
CA THR A 583 19.99 -20.65 -4.52
C THR A 583 21.39 -21.26 -4.51
N GLU A 584 22.43 -20.46 -4.72
CA GLU A 584 23.81 -20.95 -4.91
C GLU A 584 24.69 -20.85 -3.66
N VAL A 585 24.35 -19.97 -2.71
CA VAL A 585 25.14 -19.79 -1.48
C VAL A 585 24.42 -20.32 -0.25
N VAL A 586 23.17 -19.90 -0.04
CA VAL A 586 22.42 -20.22 1.19
C VAL A 586 21.96 -21.68 1.14
N THR A 587 21.26 -22.07 0.07
CA THR A 587 20.67 -23.42 -0.05
C THR A 587 21.68 -24.56 0.10
N PRO A 588 22.88 -24.53 -0.50
CA PRO A 588 23.87 -25.58 -0.34
C PRO A 588 24.42 -25.75 1.09
N LYS A 589 24.25 -24.74 1.94
CA LYS A 589 24.69 -24.78 3.35
C LYS A 589 23.66 -25.38 4.29
N ILE A 590 22.45 -25.69 3.82
CA ILE A 590 21.41 -26.33 4.60
C ILE A 590 21.76 -27.82 4.77
N PRO A 591 22.03 -28.28 6.00
CA PRO A 591 22.40 -29.69 6.25
C PRO A 591 21.21 -30.60 5.99
N THR A 592 21.50 -31.90 5.79
CA THR A 592 20.48 -32.94 5.66
C THR A 592 19.65 -33.03 6.93
N GLY A 593 18.31 -33.04 6.81
CA GLY A 593 17.38 -33.02 7.93
C GLY A 593 17.36 -31.70 8.71
N GLY A 594 18.01 -30.66 8.22
CA GLY A 594 18.10 -29.37 8.90
C GLY A 594 16.76 -28.64 9.03
N LYS A 595 16.70 -27.72 9.97
CA LYS A 595 15.57 -26.80 10.16
C LYS A 595 15.96 -25.42 9.67
N VAL A 596 15.12 -24.80 8.86
CA VAL A 596 15.30 -23.44 8.38
C VAL A 596 14.18 -22.56 8.90
N ILE A 597 14.54 -21.50 9.62
CA ILE A 597 13.60 -20.51 10.13
C ILE A 597 13.81 -19.23 9.33
N ILE A 598 12.73 -18.76 8.68
CA ILE A 598 12.75 -17.57 7.86
C ILE A 598 11.85 -16.54 8.50
N HIS A 599 12.40 -15.38 8.80
CA HIS A 599 11.60 -14.33 9.41
C HIS A 599 11.85 -12.97 8.77
N GLY A 600 10.73 -12.31 8.39
CA GLY A 600 10.73 -11.01 7.75
C GLY A 600 10.52 -9.88 8.76
N HIS A 601 11.20 -8.77 8.52
CA HIS A 601 11.12 -7.55 9.31
C HIS A 601 10.95 -6.34 8.40
N THR A 602 10.44 -5.24 8.97
CA THR A 602 10.39 -3.92 8.36
C THR A 602 11.02 -2.90 9.31
N ASP A 603 11.31 -1.71 8.80
CA ASP A 603 11.52 -0.55 9.66
C ASP A 603 10.17 0.03 10.13
N VAL A 604 10.23 1.09 10.93
CA VAL A 604 9.04 1.75 11.52
C VAL A 604 8.34 2.73 10.56
N ILE A 605 8.80 2.85 9.31
CA ILE A 605 8.22 3.79 8.35
C ILE A 605 6.97 3.16 7.72
N GLY A 606 5.84 3.86 7.82
CA GLY A 606 4.56 3.43 7.25
C GLY A 606 3.57 2.84 8.26
N ASP A 607 2.46 2.33 7.76
CA ASP A 607 1.41 1.72 8.60
C ASP A 607 1.83 0.35 9.15
N ALA A 608 1.69 0.13 10.45
CA ALA A 608 2.11 -1.10 11.13
C ALA A 608 1.41 -2.36 10.59
N ALA A 609 0.11 -2.28 10.21
CA ALA A 609 -0.60 -3.42 9.65
C ALA A 609 -0.13 -3.73 8.21
N TYR A 610 0.26 -2.71 7.46
CA TYR A 610 0.92 -2.89 6.17
C TYR A 610 2.30 -3.52 6.35
N ASN A 611 3.12 -3.02 7.27
CA ASN A 611 4.45 -3.53 7.59
C ASN A 611 4.41 -5.00 8.03
N GLN A 612 3.41 -5.38 8.82
CA GLN A 612 3.17 -6.78 9.20
C GLN A 612 2.93 -7.67 7.98
N LYS A 613 2.05 -7.26 7.05
CA LYS A 613 1.75 -8.01 5.82
C LYS A 613 2.97 -8.10 4.90
N LEU A 614 3.70 -6.99 4.75
CA LEU A 614 4.90 -6.92 3.91
C LEU A 614 5.99 -7.86 4.42
N SER A 615 6.22 -7.92 5.73
CA SER A 615 7.20 -8.83 6.33
C SER A 615 6.87 -10.31 6.10
N VAL A 616 5.59 -10.68 6.24
CA VAL A 616 5.11 -12.04 5.94
C VAL A 616 5.30 -12.38 4.45
N ALA A 617 4.94 -11.47 3.55
CA ALA A 617 5.08 -11.68 2.11
C ALA A 617 6.54 -11.91 1.72
N ARG A 618 7.45 -11.03 2.17
CA ARG A 618 8.90 -11.16 1.91
C ARG A 618 9.48 -12.47 2.44
N ALA A 619 9.10 -12.89 3.65
CA ALA A 619 9.55 -14.15 4.23
C ALA A 619 9.06 -15.36 3.43
N ASN A 620 7.81 -15.34 2.96
CA ASN A 620 7.26 -16.39 2.10
C ASN A 620 7.95 -16.47 0.75
N ASP A 621 8.28 -15.35 0.13
CA ASP A 621 9.00 -15.33 -1.15
C ASP A 621 10.38 -15.97 -1.03
N VAL A 622 11.13 -15.64 0.02
CA VAL A 622 12.43 -16.28 0.33
C VAL A 622 12.25 -17.78 0.58
N HIS A 623 11.22 -18.17 1.33
CA HIS A 623 10.90 -19.60 1.56
C HIS A 623 10.66 -20.34 0.24
N ILE A 624 9.85 -19.77 -0.65
CA ILE A 624 9.54 -20.39 -1.95
C ILE A 624 10.82 -20.60 -2.76
N ILE A 625 11.70 -19.60 -2.83
CA ILE A 625 12.98 -19.70 -3.57
C ILE A 625 13.84 -20.82 -3.02
N ILE A 626 14.07 -20.88 -1.70
CA ILE A 626 14.91 -21.90 -1.06
C ILE A 626 14.29 -23.28 -1.23
N LYS A 627 12.97 -23.42 -1.03
CA LYS A 627 12.26 -24.69 -1.18
C LYS A 627 12.34 -25.22 -2.61
N GLN A 628 12.20 -24.35 -3.61
CA GLN A 628 12.34 -24.74 -5.02
C GLN A 628 13.79 -25.15 -5.35
N ALA A 629 14.78 -24.47 -4.81
CA ALA A 629 16.19 -24.82 -5.00
C ALA A 629 16.53 -26.17 -4.38
N LEU A 630 16.03 -26.47 -3.16
CA LEU A 630 16.15 -27.78 -2.51
C LEU A 630 15.45 -28.88 -3.32
N ALA A 631 14.21 -28.63 -3.77
CA ALA A 631 13.48 -29.59 -4.60
C ALA A 631 14.21 -29.91 -5.92
N LYS A 632 14.79 -28.89 -6.57
CA LYS A 632 15.64 -29.07 -7.76
C LYS A 632 16.90 -29.89 -7.47
N ALA A 633 17.42 -29.82 -6.26
CA ALA A 633 18.52 -30.65 -5.77
C ALA A 633 18.07 -32.05 -5.26
N GLY A 634 16.79 -32.40 -5.43
CA GLY A 634 16.21 -33.68 -4.97
C GLY A 634 16.04 -33.78 -3.45
N ARG A 635 16.01 -32.68 -2.72
CA ARG A 635 15.93 -32.60 -1.27
C ARG A 635 14.53 -32.22 -0.78
N THR A 636 13.95 -33.07 0.08
CA THR A 636 12.65 -32.83 0.75
C THR A 636 12.73 -33.04 2.27
N ASP A 637 13.93 -33.18 2.78
CA ASP A 637 14.26 -33.54 4.16
C ASP A 637 14.31 -32.35 5.12
N VAL A 638 14.17 -31.14 4.60
CA VAL A 638 14.31 -29.88 5.35
C VAL A 638 12.96 -29.41 5.90
N THR A 639 12.94 -29.04 7.18
CA THR A 639 11.77 -28.42 7.80
C THR A 639 11.85 -26.90 7.78
N PHE A 640 10.72 -26.24 7.55
CA PHE A 640 10.65 -24.78 7.49
C PHE A 640 9.70 -24.21 8.54
N GLU A 641 10.11 -23.09 9.13
CA GLU A 641 9.24 -22.18 9.87
C GLU A 641 9.33 -20.81 9.23
N VAL A 642 8.19 -20.14 9.02
CA VAL A 642 8.14 -18.84 8.36
C VAL A 642 7.34 -17.88 9.20
N HIS A 643 7.93 -16.72 9.51
CA HIS A 643 7.35 -15.69 10.35
C HIS A 643 7.45 -14.32 9.69
N GLY A 644 6.48 -13.46 9.93
CA GLY A 644 6.58 -12.03 9.64
C GLY A 644 6.40 -11.27 10.94
N PHE A 645 7.36 -10.45 11.30
CA PHE A 645 7.36 -9.70 12.56
C PHE A 645 7.07 -8.21 12.37
N GLY A 646 6.94 -7.76 11.09
CA GLY A 646 6.70 -6.36 10.82
C GLY A 646 7.77 -5.46 11.45
N GLU A 647 7.30 -4.41 12.10
CA GLU A 647 8.12 -3.45 12.86
C GLU A 647 8.12 -3.69 14.37
N GLU A 648 7.74 -4.88 14.85
CA GLU A 648 7.63 -5.20 16.27
C GLU A 648 8.93 -4.83 17.04
N PRO A 649 8.88 -3.85 17.98
CA PRO A 649 10.10 -3.30 18.58
C PRO A 649 10.93 -4.33 19.33
N ASN A 650 10.30 -5.34 19.95
CA ASN A 650 11.01 -6.36 20.70
C ASN A 650 11.68 -7.40 19.79
N LEU A 651 11.27 -7.49 18.53
CA LEU A 651 11.76 -8.45 17.54
C LEU A 651 12.60 -7.76 16.45
N SER A 652 12.54 -6.44 16.35
CA SER A 652 13.40 -5.64 15.47
C SER A 652 14.86 -5.82 15.86
N GLN A 653 15.75 -5.90 14.88
CA GLN A 653 17.19 -6.05 15.14
C GLN A 653 17.79 -4.80 15.78
N PHE A 654 17.30 -3.61 15.40
CA PHE A 654 17.80 -2.31 15.79
C PHE A 654 16.67 -1.37 16.18
N ASP A 655 17.00 -0.30 16.90
CA ASP A 655 16.02 0.65 17.48
C ASP A 655 15.39 1.63 16.47
N ASN A 656 15.72 1.54 15.18
CA ASN A 656 15.25 2.44 14.11
C ASN A 656 15.68 3.91 14.28
N LYS A 657 16.64 4.20 15.15
CA LYS A 657 17.10 5.55 15.45
C LYS A 657 17.80 6.21 14.26
N HIS A 658 18.66 5.46 13.60
CA HIS A 658 19.46 5.92 12.48
C HIS A 658 19.01 5.31 11.15
N PRO A 659 19.24 5.98 9.99
CA PRO A 659 18.81 5.45 8.70
C PRO A 659 19.46 4.11 8.33
N GLU A 660 20.69 3.85 8.77
CA GLU A 660 21.35 2.56 8.62
C GLU A 660 20.69 1.44 9.42
N GLU A 661 20.21 1.72 10.63
CA GLU A 661 19.46 0.77 11.44
C GLU A 661 18.14 0.42 10.77
N ARG A 662 17.40 1.43 10.27
CA ARG A 662 16.19 1.23 9.49
C ARG A 662 16.43 0.43 8.21
N PHE A 663 17.57 0.68 7.54
CA PHE A 663 17.94 -0.12 6.38
C PHE A 663 18.12 -1.60 6.73
N TYR A 664 18.88 -1.91 7.79
CA TYR A 664 19.10 -3.29 8.22
C TYR A 664 17.87 -3.93 8.88
N ASN A 665 16.90 -3.15 9.39
CA ASN A 665 15.62 -3.68 9.85
C ASN A 665 14.72 -4.12 8.68
N ARG A 666 14.85 -3.54 7.48
CA ARG A 666 14.16 -4.01 6.27
C ARG A 666 14.84 -5.25 5.72
N THR A 667 14.67 -6.37 6.37
CA THR A 667 15.40 -7.61 6.03
C THR A 667 14.54 -8.84 6.16
N VAL A 668 14.90 -9.88 5.41
CA VAL A 668 14.52 -11.26 5.72
C VAL A 668 15.74 -11.98 6.23
N ILE A 669 15.60 -12.60 7.39
CA ILE A 669 16.64 -13.37 8.04
C ILE A 669 16.34 -14.85 7.83
N ILE A 670 17.39 -15.63 7.57
CA ILE A 670 17.34 -17.05 7.34
C ILE A 670 18.28 -17.70 8.35
N ASP A 671 17.70 -18.34 9.36
CA ASP A 671 18.42 -19.12 10.36
C ASP A 671 18.43 -20.60 9.97
N ILE A 672 19.60 -21.16 9.77
CA ILE A 672 19.81 -22.56 9.47
C ILE A 672 20.28 -23.25 10.74
N ILE A 673 19.43 -24.11 11.28
CA ILE A 673 19.68 -24.86 12.50
C ILE A 673 20.11 -26.28 12.10
N PRO A 674 21.30 -26.75 12.52
CA PRO A 674 21.71 -28.10 12.22
C PRO A 674 20.77 -29.10 12.88
N HIS A 675 20.54 -30.25 12.20
CA HIS A 675 19.79 -31.35 12.77
C HIS A 675 20.67 -32.05 13.81
N LYS A 676 20.07 -32.46 14.94
CA LYS A 676 20.75 -33.27 15.98
C LYS A 676 20.93 -34.69 15.54
#